data_5c86b0c557d32cff81521c3cd80c1167
#
_entry.id   5c86b0c557d32cff81521c3cd80c1167
#
_cell.length_a   1.000
_cell.length_b   1.000
_cell.length_c   1.000
_cell.angle_alpha   90.00
_cell.angle_beta   90.00
_cell.angle_gamma   90.00
#
_symmetry.space_group_name_H-M   'P 1'
#
loop_
_entity.id
_entity.type
_entity.pdbx_description
1 polymer ?
#
loop_
_entity_poly.entity_id
_entity_poly.type
_entity_poly.pdbx_seq_one_letter_code
_entity_poly.pdbx_strand_id
1 'polypeptide(L)'
;MIVGTAGHIDHGKTALVKALTGVDGDRLKEEKARGMTIDLGFAYLSTEAGPVLGFIDVPGHERFVHTMLAGASGIDFALLVVAADDGIKPQTLEHLAILDLLGIARGVVVVTKTDTVLPERLAVVMDTIRAAVAGTVLESADILPVSAVTGQGLDKLRACLFAEAAVTVVGTHDGRFRLAVDRVFTLSGVGVVVTGTALSGSVHVGDREVVSPSGLRARVRSLHTQNRPAEIGQAGDRCALSLAGQGISKEAIRRGDMIVAPELHAPTERIDATLRLLPTVAKPVGQWFPVRLHHAAAEVGARIVLLGDDPIEPGKSADVQLVLDRPIAAALPDRYVIRDVSARHTLGGGRFIDLRPPARRRRTTERRAQRAAMTITEPERAFAALLDTPPFAWDLAAYSRDRALNAEQTERLAERLRLVILETGSSRIAISQNQWGNFTSRLVEQLAAYHAENPDVQGIGRERLRLLLQPRLPARAFIVALQKLAGNAALVLDGSFVRLASHTVRLTPRDEAAWSEIAPMLAGAERFRPPRVRDIAMSTGRSEGDVRRLLKLAGRMGWADEVAHDHFFLRPTVREMVTIMVEAAAHSDAAAFTAAQFRDRLANGRKVAIQILEFFDRHAVTLRQGDLRRINKHRLDLF
;
A
#
# COMPACT_ATOMS: atom_id res chain seq x y z
N MET A 1 5.68 -30.07 0.53
CA MET A 1 5.08 -29.98 1.89
C MET A 1 6.20 -29.98 2.94
N ILE A 2 6.17 -29.04 3.86
CA ILE A 2 7.12 -28.97 4.99
C ILE A 2 6.45 -29.51 6.26
N VAL A 3 7.04 -30.52 6.86
CA VAL A 3 6.57 -31.19 8.07
C VAL A 3 7.41 -30.71 9.26
N GLY A 4 6.76 -30.14 10.28
CA GLY A 4 7.44 -29.67 11.48
C GLY A 4 7.20 -30.58 12.68
N THR A 5 8.27 -30.98 13.39
CA THR A 5 8.10 -31.67 14.67
C THR A 5 7.71 -30.70 15.78
N ALA A 6 6.95 -31.15 16.76
CA ALA A 6 6.62 -30.42 17.99
C ALA A 6 6.54 -31.41 19.14
N GLY A 7 6.79 -30.98 20.38
CA GLY A 7 6.74 -31.84 21.55
C GLY A 7 7.91 -31.66 22.50
N HIS A 8 7.85 -32.35 23.64
CA HIS A 8 8.83 -32.23 24.71
C HIS A 8 10.26 -32.72 24.31
N ILE A 9 11.27 -32.30 25.03
CA ILE A 9 12.61 -32.89 24.96
C ILE A 9 12.53 -34.39 25.27
N ASP A 10 13.39 -35.21 24.71
CA ASP A 10 13.45 -36.67 24.89
C ASP A 10 12.21 -37.47 24.50
N HIS A 11 11.20 -36.84 23.88
CA HIS A 11 10.05 -37.55 23.28
C HIS A 11 10.37 -38.21 21.94
N GLY A 12 11.62 -38.20 21.50
CA GLY A 12 12.07 -38.93 20.32
C GLY A 12 11.79 -38.27 18.98
N LYS A 13 11.65 -36.92 18.93
CA LYS A 13 11.45 -36.16 17.67
C LYS A 13 12.54 -36.43 16.63
N THR A 14 13.80 -36.21 17.00
CA THR A 14 14.95 -36.44 16.11
C THR A 14 15.09 -37.91 15.71
N ALA A 15 14.85 -38.86 16.67
CA ALA A 15 14.85 -40.28 16.37
C ALA A 15 13.77 -40.69 15.39
N LEU A 16 12.56 -40.10 15.51
CA LEU A 16 11.46 -40.30 14.59
C LEU A 16 11.78 -39.78 13.17
N VAL A 17 12.31 -38.55 13.07
CA VAL A 17 12.74 -37.97 11.77
C VAL A 17 13.81 -38.85 11.14
N LYS A 18 14.80 -39.31 11.92
CA LYS A 18 15.85 -40.22 11.44
C LYS A 18 15.30 -41.56 10.97
N ALA A 19 14.32 -42.13 11.68
CA ALA A 19 13.69 -43.41 11.28
C ALA A 19 12.86 -43.27 9.99
N LEU A 20 12.26 -42.07 9.76
CA LEU A 20 11.49 -41.78 8.54
C LEU A 20 12.39 -41.48 7.33
N THR A 21 13.48 -40.72 7.52
CA THR A 21 14.28 -40.15 6.43
C THR A 21 15.63 -40.81 6.21
N GLY A 22 16.12 -41.54 7.20
CA GLY A 22 17.49 -42.06 7.23
C GLY A 22 18.56 -41.01 7.56
N VAL A 23 18.19 -39.75 7.73
CA VAL A 23 19.11 -38.62 7.97
C VAL A 23 19.09 -38.23 9.44
N ASP A 24 20.26 -38.12 10.04
CA ASP A 24 20.44 -37.59 11.40
C ASP A 24 20.36 -36.06 11.37
N GLY A 25 19.36 -35.49 12.03
CA GLY A 25 19.13 -34.03 12.11
C GLY A 25 20.18 -33.30 12.95
N ASP A 26 20.78 -33.97 13.92
CA ASP A 26 21.76 -33.38 14.86
C ASP A 26 23.13 -33.22 14.18
N ARG A 27 23.45 -32.01 13.78
CA ARG A 27 24.67 -31.66 13.04
C ARG A 27 25.78 -31.07 13.92
N LEU A 28 25.40 -30.41 15.04
CA LEU A 28 26.34 -29.74 15.92
C LEU A 28 27.00 -30.74 16.85
N LYS A 29 28.30 -30.57 17.09
CA LYS A 29 29.02 -31.39 18.06
C LYS A 29 28.43 -31.29 19.47
N GLU A 30 27.89 -30.12 19.81
CA GLU A 30 27.21 -29.88 21.08
C GLU A 30 25.87 -30.61 21.20
N GLU A 31 25.11 -30.74 20.12
CA GLU A 31 23.87 -31.52 20.08
C GLU A 31 24.13 -32.98 20.35
N LYS A 32 25.14 -33.54 19.68
CA LYS A 32 25.58 -34.94 19.89
C LYS A 32 26.14 -35.20 21.29
N ALA A 33 26.84 -34.23 21.86
CA ALA A 33 27.40 -34.35 23.19
C ALA A 33 26.34 -34.23 24.30
N ARG A 34 25.28 -33.43 24.07
CA ARG A 34 24.21 -33.18 25.06
C ARG A 34 22.97 -34.04 24.85
N GLY A 35 22.89 -34.74 23.71
CA GLY A 35 21.71 -35.53 23.34
C GLY A 35 20.44 -34.71 23.08
N MET A 36 20.58 -33.40 22.79
CA MET A 36 19.43 -32.50 22.56
C MET A 36 19.66 -31.60 21.36
N THR A 37 18.62 -31.38 20.54
CA THR A 37 18.61 -30.47 19.43
C THR A 37 18.62 -29.02 19.94
N ILE A 38 19.54 -28.19 19.44
CA ILE A 38 19.75 -26.79 19.84
C ILE A 38 19.25 -25.83 18.73
N ASP A 39 19.57 -26.15 17.47
CA ASP A 39 19.15 -25.40 16.29
C ASP A 39 18.18 -26.22 15.44
N LEU A 40 17.59 -25.64 14.40
CA LEU A 40 16.66 -26.33 13.49
C LEU A 40 17.40 -27.45 12.75
N GLY A 41 16.93 -28.69 12.88
CA GLY A 41 17.34 -29.81 12.05
C GLY A 41 16.57 -29.84 10.74
N PHE A 42 17.20 -30.25 9.64
CA PHE A 42 16.54 -30.37 8.34
C PHE A 42 16.82 -31.73 7.73
N ALA A 43 15.78 -32.44 7.33
CA ALA A 43 15.87 -33.72 6.63
C ALA A 43 14.86 -33.75 5.48
N TYR A 44 15.08 -34.63 4.51
CA TYR A 44 14.21 -34.73 3.35
C TYR A 44 13.88 -36.20 3.09
N LEU A 45 12.61 -36.47 2.78
CA LEU A 45 12.12 -37.78 2.39
C LEU A 45 11.54 -37.68 0.99
N SER A 46 12.07 -38.47 0.06
CA SER A 46 11.57 -38.55 -1.31
C SER A 46 11.33 -40.01 -1.70
N THR A 47 10.30 -40.23 -2.53
CA THR A 47 10.12 -41.47 -3.26
C THR A 47 10.52 -41.26 -4.71
N GLU A 48 10.76 -42.36 -5.47
CA GLU A 48 11.19 -42.28 -6.88
C GLU A 48 10.20 -41.51 -7.78
N ALA A 49 8.91 -41.49 -7.43
CA ALA A 49 7.84 -40.84 -8.21
C ALA A 49 6.94 -39.89 -7.39
N GLY A 50 7.27 -39.57 -6.14
CA GLY A 50 6.42 -38.79 -5.26
C GLY A 50 6.98 -37.41 -4.90
N PRO A 51 6.17 -36.56 -4.23
CA PRO A 51 6.60 -35.26 -3.77
C PRO A 51 7.70 -35.38 -2.70
N VAL A 52 8.62 -34.43 -2.69
CA VAL A 52 9.64 -34.32 -1.64
C VAL A 52 9.03 -33.74 -0.37
N LEU A 53 9.13 -34.47 0.74
CA LEU A 53 8.77 -33.99 2.06
C LEU A 53 10.00 -33.38 2.75
N GLY A 54 9.93 -32.11 3.12
CA GLY A 54 10.92 -31.47 3.96
C GLY A 54 10.54 -31.61 5.43
N PHE A 55 11.47 -32.00 6.29
CA PHE A 55 11.27 -32.05 7.73
C PHE A 55 12.03 -30.93 8.40
N ILE A 56 11.37 -30.22 9.31
CA ILE A 56 11.98 -29.28 10.24
C ILE A 56 11.90 -29.91 11.63
N ASP A 57 13.04 -30.37 12.12
CA ASP A 57 13.15 -30.87 13.49
C ASP A 57 13.46 -29.71 14.43
N VAL A 58 12.47 -29.40 15.29
CA VAL A 58 12.55 -28.26 16.19
C VAL A 58 13.07 -28.68 17.56
N PRO A 59 13.89 -27.82 18.23
CA PRO A 59 14.35 -28.09 19.60
C PRO A 59 13.15 -28.17 20.56
N GLY A 60 13.19 -29.12 21.47
CA GLY A 60 12.12 -29.37 22.46
C GLY A 60 12.27 -28.60 23.76
N HIS A 61 13.40 -27.93 24.02
CA HIS A 61 13.68 -27.26 25.28
C HIS A 61 13.14 -25.81 25.30
N GLU A 62 12.57 -25.38 26.43
CA GLU A 62 11.96 -24.03 26.60
C GLU A 62 12.87 -22.86 26.20
N ARG A 63 14.19 -22.99 26.40
CA ARG A 63 15.17 -21.97 26.00
C ARG A 63 15.27 -21.77 24.49
N PHE A 64 14.81 -22.72 23.69
CA PHE A 64 14.92 -22.72 22.23
C PHE A 64 13.59 -22.53 21.52
N VAL A 65 12.53 -22.14 22.24
CA VAL A 65 11.23 -21.85 21.64
C VAL A 65 11.33 -20.74 20.58
N HIS A 66 12.22 -19.77 20.73
CA HIS A 66 12.50 -18.77 19.69
C HIS A 66 13.05 -19.39 18.39
N THR A 67 13.84 -20.48 18.52
CA THR A 67 14.34 -21.25 17.36
C THR A 67 13.21 -22.05 16.72
N MET A 68 12.34 -22.66 17.54
CA MET A 68 11.14 -23.33 17.07
C MET A 68 10.24 -22.36 16.28
N LEU A 69 9.95 -21.19 16.84
CA LEU A 69 9.09 -20.18 16.19
C LEU A 69 9.64 -19.73 14.83
N ALA A 70 10.96 -19.62 14.71
CA ALA A 70 11.59 -19.26 13.45
C ALA A 70 11.44 -20.34 12.36
N GLY A 71 11.38 -21.62 12.73
CA GLY A 71 11.07 -22.71 11.80
C GLY A 71 9.58 -22.88 11.55
N ALA A 72 8.75 -22.56 12.52
CA ALA A 72 7.32 -22.88 12.50
C ALA A 72 6.53 -22.10 11.44
N SER A 73 7.00 -20.93 11.02
CA SER A 73 6.33 -20.12 9.99
C SER A 73 6.29 -20.76 8.60
N GLY A 74 7.11 -21.77 8.37
CA GLY A 74 7.15 -22.52 7.11
C GLY A 74 6.58 -23.93 7.21
N ILE A 75 5.93 -24.28 8.31
CA ILE A 75 5.35 -25.60 8.52
C ILE A 75 3.96 -25.69 7.89
N ASP A 76 3.78 -26.64 6.98
CA ASP A 76 2.48 -26.95 6.36
C ASP A 76 1.72 -28.03 7.16
N PHE A 77 2.47 -28.91 7.83
CA PHE A 77 1.93 -30.08 8.53
C PHE A 77 2.68 -30.35 9.83
N ALA A 78 1.97 -30.46 10.95
CA ALA A 78 2.56 -30.67 12.26
C ALA A 78 2.68 -32.16 12.63
N LEU A 79 3.85 -32.55 13.14
CA LEU A 79 4.04 -33.80 13.89
C LEU A 79 4.14 -33.46 15.38
N LEU A 80 3.03 -33.60 16.12
CA LEU A 80 3.06 -33.47 17.57
C LEU A 80 3.50 -34.78 18.20
N VAL A 81 4.70 -34.80 18.77
CA VAL A 81 5.34 -36.03 19.27
C VAL A 81 5.21 -36.12 20.79
N VAL A 82 4.66 -37.22 21.28
CA VAL A 82 4.46 -37.54 22.69
C VAL A 82 5.01 -38.93 22.97
N ALA A 83 5.86 -39.07 23.98
CA ALA A 83 6.40 -40.40 24.36
C ALA A 83 5.38 -41.15 25.22
N ALA A 84 5.19 -42.44 24.96
CA ALA A 84 4.23 -43.32 25.65
C ALA A 84 4.58 -43.52 27.12
N ASP A 85 5.90 -43.57 27.45
CA ASP A 85 6.40 -43.71 28.80
C ASP A 85 6.12 -42.49 29.67
N ASP A 86 6.24 -41.31 29.09
CA ASP A 86 6.23 -40.01 29.78
C ASP A 86 4.89 -39.27 29.70
N GLY A 87 4.18 -39.38 28.55
CA GLY A 87 2.90 -38.70 28.34
C GLY A 87 3.06 -37.22 28.01
N ILE A 88 1.97 -36.45 28.21
CA ILE A 88 1.95 -35.01 27.93
C ILE A 88 2.73 -34.24 28.98
N LYS A 89 3.57 -33.31 28.53
CA LYS A 89 4.40 -32.42 29.34
C LYS A 89 4.07 -30.96 29.12
N PRO A 90 4.45 -30.03 30.02
CA PRO A 90 4.19 -28.60 29.84
C PRO A 90 4.70 -28.06 28.51
N GLN A 91 5.87 -28.47 28.02
CA GLN A 91 6.40 -28.06 26.74
C GLN A 91 5.59 -28.60 25.56
N THR A 92 4.98 -29.79 25.68
CA THR A 92 4.05 -30.32 24.66
C THR A 92 2.84 -29.40 24.53
N LEU A 93 2.28 -28.91 25.66
CA LEU A 93 1.16 -27.96 25.67
C LEU A 93 1.56 -26.58 25.11
N GLU A 94 2.77 -26.10 25.45
CA GLU A 94 3.28 -24.84 24.87
C GLU A 94 3.43 -24.94 23.34
N HIS A 95 4.02 -26.05 22.85
CA HIS A 95 4.16 -26.27 21.40
C HIS A 95 2.79 -26.39 20.71
N LEU A 96 1.82 -27.07 21.32
CA LEU A 96 0.46 -27.17 20.82
C LEU A 96 -0.22 -25.78 20.74
N ALA A 97 -0.05 -24.96 21.79
CA ALA A 97 -0.55 -23.59 21.81
C ALA A 97 0.09 -22.72 20.70
N ILE A 98 1.38 -22.88 20.43
CA ILE A 98 2.09 -22.18 19.35
C ILE A 98 1.54 -22.62 17.97
N LEU A 99 1.36 -23.93 17.74
CA LEU A 99 0.76 -24.44 16.50
C LEU A 99 -0.64 -23.86 16.29
N ASP A 100 -1.44 -23.78 17.36
CA ASP A 100 -2.78 -23.19 17.34
C ASP A 100 -2.77 -21.69 17.02
N LEU A 101 -1.87 -20.91 17.65
CA LEU A 101 -1.70 -19.48 17.37
C LEU A 101 -1.23 -19.22 15.93
N LEU A 102 -0.33 -20.06 15.40
CA LEU A 102 0.15 -20.01 14.02
C LEU A 102 -0.88 -20.57 13.03
N GLY A 103 -1.94 -21.24 13.51
CA GLY A 103 -3.02 -21.79 12.69
C GLY A 103 -2.57 -22.93 11.79
N ILE A 104 -1.63 -23.74 12.24
CA ILE A 104 -1.21 -24.95 11.55
C ILE A 104 -2.24 -26.03 11.83
N ALA A 105 -3.30 -26.05 11.00
CA ALA A 105 -4.50 -26.86 11.23
C ALA A 105 -4.36 -28.32 10.72
N ARG A 106 -3.27 -28.64 10.02
CA ARG A 106 -3.01 -29.97 9.50
C ARG A 106 -1.88 -30.62 10.28
N GLY A 107 -2.08 -31.83 10.72
CA GLY A 107 -1.06 -32.54 11.50
C GLY A 107 -1.55 -33.89 11.97
N VAL A 108 -0.62 -34.63 12.58
CA VAL A 108 -0.84 -35.91 13.22
C VAL A 108 -0.16 -35.92 14.58
N VAL A 109 -0.76 -36.54 15.56
CA VAL A 109 -0.11 -36.78 16.85
C VAL A 109 0.56 -38.16 16.79
N VAL A 110 1.87 -38.20 17.05
CA VAL A 110 2.65 -39.45 17.05
C VAL A 110 3.02 -39.82 18.48
N VAL A 111 2.54 -40.96 18.92
CA VAL A 111 2.92 -41.53 20.23
C VAL A 111 4.14 -42.43 20.03
N THR A 112 5.30 -41.96 20.47
CA THR A 112 6.58 -42.66 20.32
C THR A 112 6.88 -43.61 21.48
N LYS A 113 7.96 -44.39 21.37
CA LYS A 113 8.43 -45.34 22.39
C LYS A 113 7.34 -46.34 22.82
N THR A 114 6.51 -46.76 21.88
CA THR A 114 5.42 -47.74 22.20
C THR A 114 5.94 -49.09 22.59
N ASP A 115 7.19 -49.43 22.25
CA ASP A 115 7.89 -50.65 22.62
C ASP A 115 8.28 -50.71 24.10
N THR A 116 8.25 -49.56 24.81
CA THR A 116 8.68 -49.48 26.23
C THR A 116 7.51 -49.57 27.22
N VAL A 117 6.24 -49.63 26.75
CA VAL A 117 5.06 -49.59 27.61
C VAL A 117 4.10 -50.70 27.33
N LEU A 118 3.27 -51.05 28.30
CA LEU A 118 2.15 -51.96 28.13
C LEU A 118 0.97 -51.33 27.38
N PRO A 119 0.12 -52.12 26.70
CA PRO A 119 -1.04 -51.60 25.94
C PRO A 119 -1.99 -50.73 26.75
N GLU A 120 -2.20 -51.04 28.04
CA GLU A 120 -3.05 -50.28 28.95
C GLU A 120 -2.49 -48.87 29.20
N ARG A 121 -1.18 -48.70 29.34
CA ARG A 121 -0.52 -47.39 29.47
C ARG A 121 -0.65 -46.62 28.18
N LEU A 122 -0.47 -47.22 27.03
CA LEU A 122 -0.64 -46.60 25.72
C LEU A 122 -2.05 -46.03 25.56
N ALA A 123 -3.07 -46.80 25.92
CA ALA A 123 -4.46 -46.36 25.85
C ALA A 123 -4.70 -45.10 26.72
N VAL A 124 -4.22 -45.08 27.97
CA VAL A 124 -4.36 -43.92 28.87
C VAL A 124 -3.66 -42.68 28.29
N VAL A 125 -2.47 -42.85 27.70
CA VAL A 125 -1.74 -41.73 27.08
C VAL A 125 -2.51 -41.20 25.87
N MET A 126 -3.06 -42.07 25.00
CA MET A 126 -3.86 -41.65 23.87
C MET A 126 -5.13 -40.90 24.27
N ASP A 127 -5.81 -41.31 25.35
CA ASP A 127 -6.99 -40.58 25.86
C ASP A 127 -6.61 -39.22 26.43
N THR A 128 -5.50 -39.14 27.15
CA THR A 128 -4.96 -37.87 27.63
C THR A 128 -4.62 -36.90 26.50
N ILE A 129 -4.07 -37.43 25.39
CA ILE A 129 -3.77 -36.64 24.19
C ILE A 129 -5.06 -36.12 23.56
N ARG A 130 -6.10 -36.97 23.39
CA ARG A 130 -7.42 -36.54 22.85
C ARG A 130 -7.99 -35.38 23.65
N ALA A 131 -7.93 -35.47 24.98
CA ALA A 131 -8.39 -34.40 25.87
C ALA A 131 -7.58 -33.11 25.70
N ALA A 132 -6.26 -33.21 25.50
CA ALA A 132 -5.39 -32.04 25.37
C ALA A 132 -5.51 -31.33 24.03
N VAL A 133 -5.77 -32.04 22.92
CA VAL A 133 -5.93 -31.43 21.59
C VAL A 133 -7.35 -30.90 21.35
N ALA A 134 -8.32 -31.29 22.20
CA ALA A 134 -9.70 -30.79 22.10
C ALA A 134 -9.75 -29.26 22.14
N GLY A 135 -10.52 -28.66 21.23
CA GLY A 135 -10.63 -27.20 21.07
C GLY A 135 -9.41 -26.52 20.47
N THR A 136 -8.43 -27.28 19.98
CA THR A 136 -7.25 -26.73 19.26
C THR A 136 -7.32 -27.03 17.77
N VAL A 137 -6.38 -26.50 16.99
CA VAL A 137 -6.27 -26.76 15.53
C VAL A 137 -6.02 -28.24 15.20
N LEU A 138 -5.57 -29.05 16.16
CA LEU A 138 -5.30 -30.50 16.01
C LEU A 138 -6.39 -31.40 16.62
N GLU A 139 -7.57 -30.86 16.94
CA GLU A 139 -8.67 -31.63 17.54
C GLU A 139 -9.07 -32.86 16.72
N SER A 140 -9.06 -32.76 15.39
CA SER A 140 -9.40 -33.84 14.46
C SER A 140 -8.20 -34.65 13.97
N ALA A 141 -6.99 -34.41 14.52
CA ALA A 141 -5.80 -35.09 14.07
C ALA A 141 -5.79 -36.57 14.49
N ASP A 142 -5.32 -37.43 13.61
CA ASP A 142 -5.07 -38.85 13.93
C ASP A 142 -4.00 -38.98 15.01
N ILE A 143 -4.16 -39.98 15.88
CA ILE A 143 -3.16 -40.35 16.89
C ILE A 143 -2.54 -41.68 16.50
N LEU A 144 -1.27 -41.68 16.09
CA LEU A 144 -0.58 -42.86 15.57
C LEU A 144 0.50 -43.33 16.57
N PRO A 145 0.36 -44.59 17.10
CA PRO A 145 1.41 -45.21 17.90
C PRO A 145 2.58 -45.68 17.00
N VAL A 146 3.80 -45.38 17.39
CA VAL A 146 5.02 -45.64 16.62
C VAL A 146 6.19 -46.00 17.55
N SER A 147 7.00 -46.98 17.12
CA SER A 147 8.33 -47.22 17.69
C SER A 147 9.41 -46.96 16.63
N ALA A 148 10.28 -45.99 16.85
CA ALA A 148 11.41 -45.73 15.98
C ALA A 148 12.50 -46.82 16.07
N VAL A 149 12.49 -47.62 17.15
CA VAL A 149 13.45 -48.69 17.38
C VAL A 149 13.05 -49.97 16.68
N THR A 150 11.76 -50.39 16.82
CA THR A 150 11.26 -51.62 16.21
C THR A 150 10.71 -51.42 14.79
N GLY A 151 10.48 -50.17 14.36
CA GLY A 151 9.84 -49.85 13.09
C GLY A 151 8.31 -49.93 13.11
N GLN A 152 7.69 -50.34 14.22
CA GLN A 152 6.23 -50.47 14.32
C GLN A 152 5.55 -49.12 14.07
N GLY A 153 4.54 -49.10 13.21
CA GLY A 153 3.73 -47.93 12.89
C GLY A 153 4.37 -46.91 11.92
N LEU A 154 5.68 -47.04 11.57
CA LEU A 154 6.37 -46.13 10.66
C LEU A 154 5.78 -46.13 9.25
N ASP A 155 5.39 -47.29 8.71
CA ASP A 155 4.82 -47.38 7.37
C ASP A 155 3.45 -46.71 7.31
N LYS A 156 2.61 -46.85 8.36
CA LYS A 156 1.36 -46.12 8.47
C LYS A 156 1.56 -44.62 8.53
N LEU A 157 2.56 -44.15 9.30
CA LEU A 157 2.92 -42.73 9.37
C LEU A 157 3.41 -42.22 8.02
N ARG A 158 4.28 -42.98 7.31
CA ARG A 158 4.74 -42.63 5.96
C ARG A 158 3.58 -42.50 4.98
N ALA A 159 2.67 -43.48 4.97
CA ALA A 159 1.50 -43.45 4.11
C ALA A 159 0.62 -42.20 4.39
N CYS A 160 0.38 -41.88 5.67
CA CYS A 160 -0.33 -40.68 6.08
C CYS A 160 0.37 -39.40 5.53
N LEU A 161 1.68 -39.27 5.72
CA LEU A 161 2.43 -38.09 5.27
C LEU A 161 2.43 -37.92 3.75
N PHE A 162 2.53 -39.01 2.98
CA PHE A 162 2.45 -38.95 1.52
C PHE A 162 1.03 -38.67 1.01
N ALA A 163 -0.01 -39.24 1.64
CA ALA A 163 -1.38 -38.90 1.33
C ALA A 163 -1.67 -37.43 1.55
N GLU A 164 -1.22 -36.90 2.68
CA GLU A 164 -1.34 -35.46 3.00
C GLU A 164 -0.57 -34.57 2.04
N ALA A 165 0.63 -34.99 1.61
CA ALA A 165 1.41 -34.24 0.62
C ALA A 165 0.74 -34.20 -0.76
N ALA A 166 0.03 -35.26 -1.15
CA ALA A 166 -0.69 -35.32 -2.42
C ALA A 166 -1.88 -34.35 -2.47
N VAL A 167 -2.54 -34.11 -1.33
CA VAL A 167 -3.69 -33.19 -1.22
C VAL A 167 -3.25 -31.77 -0.83
N THR A 168 -2.00 -31.60 -0.38
CA THR A 168 -1.51 -30.26 -0.06
C THR A 168 -1.43 -29.47 -1.36
N VAL A 169 -2.40 -28.60 -1.57
CA VAL A 169 -2.25 -27.49 -2.50
C VAL A 169 -1.14 -26.65 -1.88
N VAL A 170 0.08 -26.80 -2.39
CA VAL A 170 1.19 -25.92 -2.05
C VAL A 170 0.66 -24.52 -2.15
N GLY A 171 0.87 -23.72 -1.09
CA GLY A 171 0.33 -22.38 -0.98
C GLY A 171 0.50 -21.66 -2.31
N THR A 172 -0.53 -20.96 -2.73
CA THR A 172 -0.61 -20.41 -4.07
C THR A 172 0.74 -19.83 -4.45
N HIS A 173 1.40 -20.38 -5.48
CA HIS A 173 2.66 -19.84 -6.03
C HIS A 173 2.45 -18.40 -6.50
N ASP A 174 1.21 -17.97 -6.44
CA ASP A 174 0.72 -16.64 -6.72
C ASP A 174 1.18 -15.66 -5.65
N GLY A 175 1.39 -14.42 -6.07
CA GLY A 175 1.88 -13.36 -5.22
C GLY A 175 3.31 -12.97 -5.54
N ARG A 176 3.82 -11.96 -4.85
CA ARG A 176 5.21 -11.52 -4.94
C ARG A 176 6.09 -12.34 -4.01
N PHE A 177 7.33 -12.54 -4.42
CA PHE A 177 8.28 -13.35 -3.67
C PHE A 177 8.60 -12.79 -2.29
N ARG A 178 8.57 -13.66 -1.27
CA ARG A 178 9.03 -13.40 0.10
C ARG A 178 9.68 -14.66 0.67
N LEU A 179 10.89 -14.54 1.19
CA LEU A 179 11.61 -15.59 1.89
C LEU A 179 12.02 -15.11 3.28
N ALA A 180 11.64 -15.86 4.33
CA ALA A 180 12.02 -15.59 5.71
C ALA A 180 13.40 -16.18 5.99
N VAL A 181 14.40 -15.33 6.24
CA VAL A 181 15.79 -15.77 6.47
C VAL A 181 15.94 -16.39 7.86
N ASP A 182 16.27 -17.66 7.91
CA ASP A 182 16.56 -18.38 9.16
C ASP A 182 18.06 -18.57 9.43
N ARG A 183 18.91 -18.61 8.38
CA ARG A 183 20.36 -18.69 8.50
C ARG A 183 21.07 -17.86 7.45
N VAL A 184 22.26 -17.36 7.82
CA VAL A 184 23.19 -16.66 6.92
C VAL A 184 24.59 -17.21 7.13
N PHE A 185 25.26 -17.58 6.06
CA PHE A 185 26.63 -18.06 6.09
C PHE A 185 27.38 -17.74 4.81
N THR A 186 28.69 -17.89 4.83
CA THR A 186 29.54 -17.69 3.66
C THR A 186 30.12 -19.03 3.22
N LEU A 187 30.05 -19.32 1.93
CA LEU A 187 30.69 -20.47 1.32
C LEU A 187 31.84 -20.02 0.42
N SER A 188 33.01 -20.70 0.53
CA SER A 188 34.14 -20.43 -0.35
C SER A 188 33.77 -20.64 -1.80
N GLY A 189 34.09 -19.66 -2.66
CA GLY A 189 33.76 -19.68 -4.09
C GLY A 189 32.30 -19.29 -4.45
N VAL A 190 31.37 -19.34 -3.48
CA VAL A 190 29.94 -19.02 -3.72
C VAL A 190 29.57 -17.64 -3.19
N GLY A 191 30.15 -17.24 -2.07
CA GLY A 191 29.84 -15.97 -1.39
C GLY A 191 28.82 -16.12 -0.27
N VAL A 192 28.00 -15.09 -0.07
CA VAL A 192 26.96 -15.05 0.98
C VAL A 192 25.77 -15.89 0.54
N VAL A 193 25.38 -16.83 1.42
CA VAL A 193 24.20 -17.68 1.24
C VAL A 193 23.24 -17.43 2.39
N VAL A 194 21.99 -17.21 2.06
CA VAL A 194 20.87 -17.17 3.00
C VAL A 194 20.01 -18.40 2.80
N THR A 195 19.50 -18.96 3.89
CA THR A 195 18.49 -20.02 3.82
C THR A 195 17.22 -19.58 4.51
N GLY A 196 16.10 -20.15 4.08
CA GLY A 196 14.80 -19.86 4.65
C GLY A 196 13.67 -20.54 3.91
N THR A 197 12.46 -20.33 4.40
CA THR A 197 11.24 -20.80 3.73
C THR A 197 10.67 -19.69 2.87
N ALA A 198 10.34 -19.98 1.61
CA ALA A 198 9.60 -19.09 0.73
C ALA A 198 8.14 -19.05 1.19
N LEU A 199 7.68 -17.87 1.61
CA LEU A 199 6.34 -17.66 2.17
C LEU A 199 5.29 -17.35 1.10
N SER A 200 5.70 -16.77 -0.03
CA SER A 200 4.83 -16.44 -1.18
C SER A 200 5.66 -16.27 -2.45
N GLY A 201 4.99 -16.39 -3.60
CA GLY A 201 5.56 -16.13 -4.92
C GLY A 201 6.63 -17.12 -5.35
N SER A 202 7.42 -16.71 -6.33
CA SER A 202 8.55 -17.48 -6.86
C SER A 202 9.76 -16.59 -7.10
N VAL A 203 10.96 -17.18 -7.08
CA VAL A 203 12.24 -16.54 -7.38
C VAL A 203 13.04 -17.39 -8.34
N HIS A 204 13.74 -16.75 -9.27
CA HIS A 204 14.58 -17.38 -10.27
C HIS A 204 16.05 -17.00 -10.08
N VAL A 205 16.94 -17.85 -10.58
CA VAL A 205 18.35 -17.48 -10.71
C VAL A 205 18.44 -16.27 -11.65
N GLY A 206 19.13 -15.22 -11.17
CA GLY A 206 19.26 -13.95 -11.89
C GLY A 206 18.36 -12.82 -11.40
N ASP A 207 17.32 -13.12 -10.66
CA ASP A 207 16.38 -12.13 -10.14
C ASP A 207 17.05 -11.12 -9.21
N ARG A 208 16.46 -9.93 -9.17
CA ARG A 208 16.89 -8.82 -8.31
C ARG A 208 15.89 -8.66 -7.19
N GLU A 209 16.37 -8.94 -5.99
CA GLU A 209 15.59 -8.92 -4.77
C GLU A 209 16.10 -7.86 -3.79
N VAL A 210 15.38 -7.62 -2.73
CA VAL A 210 15.75 -6.69 -1.65
C VAL A 210 15.78 -7.41 -0.33
N VAL A 211 16.86 -7.20 0.42
CA VAL A 211 16.94 -7.59 1.84
C VAL A 211 16.17 -6.57 2.65
N SER A 212 15.08 -6.95 3.27
CA SER A 212 14.25 -6.08 4.09
C SER A 212 14.38 -6.48 5.57
N PRO A 213 14.56 -5.54 6.51
CA PRO A 213 14.27 -4.09 6.40
C PRO A 213 15.43 -3.23 5.91
N SER A 214 16.63 -3.75 5.69
CA SER A 214 17.83 -2.94 5.39
C SER A 214 17.77 -2.17 4.04
N GLY A 215 17.00 -2.67 3.07
CA GLY A 215 16.91 -2.08 1.73
C GLY A 215 18.06 -2.44 0.79
N LEU A 216 18.97 -3.34 1.19
CA LEU A 216 20.09 -3.79 0.37
C LEU A 216 19.56 -4.55 -0.85
N ARG A 217 19.98 -4.13 -2.04
CA ARG A 217 19.64 -4.81 -3.29
C ARG A 217 20.57 -5.99 -3.52
N ALA A 218 20.00 -7.14 -3.81
CA ALA A 218 20.70 -8.37 -4.06
C ALA A 218 20.28 -9.00 -5.38
N ARG A 219 21.21 -9.66 -6.06
CA ARG A 219 20.93 -10.54 -7.19
C ARG A 219 21.11 -11.99 -6.74
N VAL A 220 20.17 -12.85 -7.09
CA VAL A 220 20.27 -14.29 -6.88
C VAL A 220 21.24 -14.88 -7.91
N ARG A 221 22.37 -15.44 -7.43
CA ARG A 221 23.39 -16.06 -8.29
C ARG A 221 23.13 -17.53 -8.53
N SER A 222 22.71 -18.23 -7.50
CA SER A 222 22.35 -19.64 -7.55
C SER A 222 21.29 -19.94 -6.51
N LEU A 223 20.55 -20.99 -6.72
CA LEU A 223 19.43 -21.40 -5.91
C LEU A 223 19.49 -22.90 -5.66
N HIS A 224 19.17 -23.31 -4.45
CA HIS A 224 18.87 -24.68 -4.10
C HIS A 224 17.51 -24.74 -3.43
N THR A 225 16.70 -25.71 -3.81
CA THR A 225 15.45 -26.05 -3.12
C THR A 225 15.58 -27.44 -2.52
N GLN A 226 15.21 -27.60 -1.24
CA GLN A 226 15.25 -28.87 -0.55
C GLN A 226 16.61 -29.61 -0.70
N ASN A 227 17.69 -28.85 -0.61
CA ASN A 227 19.08 -29.28 -0.72
C ASN A 227 19.50 -29.80 -2.12
N ARG A 228 18.77 -29.45 -3.18
CA ARG A 228 19.09 -29.78 -4.59
C ARG A 228 19.24 -28.49 -5.40
N PRO A 229 20.20 -28.43 -6.35
CA PRO A 229 20.28 -27.30 -7.29
C PRO A 229 18.94 -27.12 -8.02
N ALA A 230 18.50 -25.87 -8.16
CA ALA A 230 17.27 -25.51 -8.86
C ALA A 230 17.40 -24.15 -9.54
N GLU A 231 16.65 -23.93 -10.60
CA GLU A 231 16.54 -22.64 -11.29
C GLU A 231 15.43 -21.77 -10.71
N ILE A 232 14.43 -22.39 -10.05
CA ILE A 232 13.23 -21.74 -9.51
C ILE A 232 13.01 -22.25 -8.08
N GLY A 233 12.70 -21.31 -7.18
CA GLY A 233 12.19 -21.61 -5.83
C GLY A 233 10.80 -20.99 -5.69
N GLN A 234 9.88 -21.70 -5.05
CA GLN A 234 8.47 -21.35 -4.97
C GLN A 234 7.98 -21.32 -3.52
N ALA A 235 6.84 -20.66 -3.29
CA ALA A 235 6.16 -20.68 -1.99
C ALA A 235 6.02 -22.11 -1.47
N GLY A 236 6.34 -22.32 -0.19
CA GLY A 236 6.40 -23.62 0.45
C GLY A 236 7.74 -24.34 0.30
N ASP A 237 8.68 -23.84 -0.53
CA ASP A 237 10.02 -24.42 -0.63
C ASP A 237 10.93 -23.90 0.48
N ARG A 238 11.79 -24.79 0.96
CA ARG A 238 12.97 -24.36 1.68
C ARG A 238 14.10 -24.07 0.71
N CYS A 239 14.43 -22.79 0.60
CA CYS A 239 15.42 -22.29 -0.36
C CYS A 239 16.75 -21.94 0.29
N ALA A 240 17.85 -22.14 -0.45
CA ALA A 240 19.15 -21.54 -0.17
C ALA A 240 19.53 -20.65 -1.36
N LEU A 241 19.63 -19.33 -1.13
CA LEU A 241 19.92 -18.33 -2.14
C LEU A 241 21.36 -17.83 -1.97
N SER A 242 22.18 -17.96 -2.99
CA SER A 242 23.44 -17.23 -3.08
C SER A 242 23.18 -15.82 -3.56
N LEU A 243 23.53 -14.83 -2.75
CA LEU A 243 23.23 -13.42 -2.99
C LEU A 243 24.49 -12.63 -3.33
N ALA A 244 24.37 -11.73 -4.30
CA ALA A 244 25.41 -10.78 -4.68
C ALA A 244 24.84 -9.38 -4.83
N GLY A 245 25.59 -8.38 -4.43
CA GLY A 245 25.23 -6.97 -4.53
C GLY A 245 26.15 -6.10 -3.71
N GLN A 246 26.05 -4.80 -3.92
CA GLN A 246 26.81 -3.85 -3.12
C GLN A 246 26.31 -3.87 -1.67
N GLY A 247 27.22 -4.04 -0.71
CA GLY A 247 26.90 -4.12 0.71
C GLY A 247 26.37 -5.48 1.19
N ILE A 248 26.25 -6.49 0.32
CA ILE A 248 25.86 -7.84 0.72
C ILE A 248 27.01 -8.52 1.42
N SER A 249 26.89 -8.73 2.72
CA SER A 249 27.85 -9.48 3.56
C SER A 249 27.08 -10.31 4.61
N LYS A 250 27.77 -11.23 5.25
CA LYS A 250 27.18 -12.06 6.33
C LYS A 250 26.70 -11.20 7.50
N GLU A 251 27.39 -10.10 7.77
CA GLU A 251 27.10 -9.18 8.89
C GLU A 251 25.94 -8.24 8.56
N ALA A 252 25.69 -8.00 7.25
CA ALA A 252 24.64 -7.09 6.77
C ALA A 252 23.26 -7.74 6.72
N ILE A 253 23.19 -9.06 6.74
CA ILE A 253 21.94 -9.84 6.72
C ILE A 253 21.84 -10.63 8.02
N ARG A 254 20.66 -10.63 8.62
CA ARG A 254 20.44 -11.28 9.91
C ARG A 254 19.30 -12.30 9.82
N ARG A 255 19.31 -13.28 10.72
CA ARG A 255 18.13 -14.10 10.97
C ARG A 255 16.95 -13.18 11.31
N GLY A 256 15.81 -13.42 10.65
CA GLY A 256 14.61 -12.59 10.78
C GLY A 256 14.48 -11.49 9.73
N ASP A 257 15.51 -11.23 8.92
CA ASP A 257 15.33 -10.43 7.71
C ASP A 257 14.53 -11.22 6.67
N MET A 258 13.98 -10.53 5.68
CA MET A 258 13.30 -11.15 4.56
C MET A 258 13.98 -10.78 3.24
N ILE A 259 14.08 -11.74 2.33
CA ILE A 259 14.37 -11.47 0.93
C ILE A 259 13.03 -11.31 0.23
N VAL A 260 12.81 -10.16 -0.38
CA VAL A 260 11.51 -9.80 -0.96
C VAL A 260 11.65 -9.20 -2.34
N ALA A 261 10.62 -9.39 -3.17
CA ALA A 261 10.49 -8.64 -4.42
C ALA A 261 10.59 -7.12 -4.13
N PRO A 262 11.27 -6.33 -4.99
CA PRO A 262 11.57 -4.92 -4.72
C PRO A 262 10.35 -4.07 -4.34
N GLU A 263 9.20 -4.36 -4.91
CA GLU A 263 7.95 -3.64 -4.66
C GLU A 263 7.37 -3.88 -3.27
N LEU A 264 7.77 -4.98 -2.61
CA LEU A 264 7.32 -5.31 -1.25
C LEU A 264 8.17 -4.64 -0.17
N HIS A 265 9.32 -4.06 -0.53
CA HIS A 265 10.19 -3.42 0.46
C HIS A 265 9.53 -2.17 1.05
N ALA A 266 8.88 -2.35 2.16
CA ALA A 266 8.23 -1.30 2.94
C ALA A 266 8.16 -1.72 4.41
N PRO A 267 9.30 -1.69 5.13
CA PRO A 267 9.37 -2.11 6.52
C PRO A 267 8.48 -1.25 7.43
N THR A 268 8.04 -1.81 8.53
CA THR A 268 7.14 -1.14 9.47
C THR A 268 7.56 -1.35 10.92
N GLU A 269 7.35 -0.30 11.74
CA GLU A 269 7.55 -0.30 13.20
C GLU A 269 6.23 -0.23 13.96
N ARG A 270 5.09 -0.18 13.23
CA ARG A 270 3.76 -0.05 13.83
C ARG A 270 2.75 -0.85 13.04
N ILE A 271 2.02 -1.71 13.73
CA ILE A 271 1.11 -2.67 13.11
C ILE A 271 -0.17 -2.75 13.93
N ASP A 272 -1.35 -2.58 13.30
CA ASP A 272 -2.60 -3.01 13.92
C ASP A 272 -2.77 -4.51 13.71
N ALA A 273 -3.21 -5.21 14.74
CA ALA A 273 -3.30 -6.66 14.75
C ALA A 273 -4.47 -7.15 15.61
N THR A 274 -4.98 -8.34 15.32
CA THR A 274 -5.78 -9.09 16.29
C THR A 274 -4.84 -9.77 17.28
N LEU A 275 -5.20 -9.80 18.55
CA LEU A 275 -4.46 -10.52 19.58
C LEU A 275 -5.42 -11.41 20.38
N ARG A 276 -5.11 -12.72 20.45
CA ARG A 276 -5.73 -13.66 21.36
C ARG A 276 -4.75 -14.02 22.47
N LEU A 277 -5.09 -13.77 23.71
CA LEU A 277 -4.31 -14.22 24.86
C LEU A 277 -4.62 -15.69 25.15
N LEU A 278 -3.58 -16.43 25.57
CA LEU A 278 -3.76 -17.80 26.03
C LEU A 278 -4.47 -17.80 27.39
N PRO A 279 -5.31 -18.82 27.68
CA PRO A 279 -5.98 -18.95 28.99
C PRO A 279 -4.99 -19.11 30.15
N THR A 280 -3.77 -19.57 29.87
CA THR A 280 -2.68 -19.78 30.85
C THR A 280 -1.98 -18.50 31.28
N VAL A 281 -2.30 -17.35 30.70
CA VAL A 281 -1.73 -16.05 31.08
C VAL A 281 -2.24 -15.68 32.48
N ALA A 282 -1.35 -15.34 33.39
CA ALA A 282 -1.69 -15.15 34.79
C ALA A 282 -2.46 -13.85 35.09
N LYS A 283 -2.32 -12.83 34.25
CA LYS A 283 -2.88 -11.48 34.49
C LYS A 283 -3.37 -10.86 33.17
N PRO A 284 -4.39 -10.00 33.20
CA PRO A 284 -4.80 -9.22 32.05
C PRO A 284 -3.66 -8.38 31.47
N VAL A 285 -3.69 -8.20 30.14
CA VAL A 285 -2.73 -7.37 29.42
C VAL A 285 -3.31 -5.97 29.25
N GLY A 286 -2.62 -5.00 29.86
CA GLY A 286 -3.01 -3.57 29.81
C GLY A 286 -2.26 -2.77 28.73
N GLN A 287 -2.42 -1.45 28.84
CA GLN A 287 -1.83 -0.47 27.92
C GLN A 287 -0.31 -0.41 28.05
N TRP A 288 0.39 -0.33 26.91
CA TRP A 288 1.85 -0.25 26.81
C TRP A 288 2.59 -1.47 27.38
N PHE A 289 1.90 -2.61 27.43
CA PHE A 289 2.48 -3.84 27.95
C PHE A 289 3.66 -4.30 27.08
N PRO A 290 4.86 -4.52 27.65
CA PRO A 290 6.04 -4.92 26.89
C PRO A 290 6.03 -6.41 26.60
N VAL A 291 6.39 -6.79 25.37
CA VAL A 291 6.44 -8.18 24.89
C VAL A 291 7.61 -8.39 23.93
N ARG A 292 7.94 -9.66 23.69
CA ARG A 292 8.72 -10.09 22.52
C ARG A 292 7.76 -10.60 21.46
N LEU A 293 7.81 -9.97 20.30
CA LEU A 293 7.05 -10.37 19.12
C LEU A 293 7.92 -11.30 18.25
N HIS A 294 7.34 -12.43 17.88
CA HIS A 294 7.91 -13.37 16.92
C HIS A 294 7.06 -13.39 15.67
N HIS A 295 7.67 -13.07 14.54
CA HIS A 295 7.05 -13.08 13.22
C HIS A 295 8.00 -13.73 12.22
N ALA A 296 7.58 -14.81 11.59
CA ALA A 296 8.45 -15.66 10.78
C ALA A 296 9.74 -16.00 11.56
N ALA A 297 10.92 -15.71 11.02
CA ALA A 297 12.18 -15.91 11.73
C ALA A 297 12.62 -14.70 12.56
N ALA A 298 11.86 -13.59 12.53
CA ALA A 298 12.19 -12.38 13.28
C ALA A 298 11.73 -12.45 14.73
N GLU A 299 12.60 -11.93 15.62
CA GLU A 299 12.27 -11.63 17.02
C GLU A 299 12.53 -10.14 17.25
N VAL A 300 11.56 -9.41 17.79
CA VAL A 300 11.67 -7.97 18.07
C VAL A 300 10.92 -7.61 19.35
N GLY A 301 11.50 -6.69 20.15
CA GLY A 301 10.78 -6.09 21.25
C GLY A 301 9.60 -5.26 20.75
N ALA A 302 8.48 -5.33 21.47
CA ALA A 302 7.28 -4.59 21.10
C ALA A 302 6.51 -4.13 22.35
N ARG A 303 5.64 -3.13 22.16
CA ARG A 303 4.67 -2.70 23.16
C ARG A 303 3.27 -2.82 22.62
N ILE A 304 2.37 -3.40 23.43
CA ILE A 304 0.96 -3.53 23.10
C ILE A 304 0.25 -2.23 23.46
N VAL A 305 -0.43 -1.64 22.49
CA VAL A 305 -1.34 -0.51 22.68
C VAL A 305 -2.76 -1.00 22.42
N LEU A 306 -3.60 -0.94 23.44
CA LEU A 306 -5.00 -1.37 23.33
C LEU A 306 -5.78 -0.43 22.41
N LEU A 307 -6.57 -0.98 21.51
CA LEU A 307 -7.49 -0.24 20.63
C LEU A 307 -8.93 -0.26 21.16
N GLY A 308 -9.21 -1.07 22.18
CA GLY A 308 -10.38 -1.03 23.06
C GLY A 308 -10.12 -0.24 24.35
N ASP A 309 -11.08 -0.21 25.22
CA ASP A 309 -11.02 0.55 26.48
C ASP A 309 -10.52 -0.30 27.66
N ASP A 310 -10.84 -1.59 27.66
CA ASP A 310 -10.53 -2.51 28.75
C ASP A 310 -9.25 -3.32 28.50
N PRO A 311 -8.54 -3.74 29.56
CA PRO A 311 -7.48 -4.74 29.48
C PRO A 311 -7.97 -6.04 28.84
N ILE A 312 -7.05 -6.76 28.18
CA ILE A 312 -7.39 -8.04 27.56
C ILE A 312 -7.27 -9.14 28.61
N GLU A 313 -8.38 -9.77 28.93
CA GLU A 313 -8.41 -10.89 29.86
C GLU A 313 -7.80 -12.18 29.26
N PRO A 314 -7.22 -13.07 30.09
CA PRO A 314 -6.75 -14.38 29.66
C PRO A 314 -7.83 -15.14 28.89
N GLY A 315 -7.46 -15.77 27.77
CA GLY A 315 -8.37 -16.49 26.87
C GLY A 315 -9.23 -15.60 25.95
N LYS A 316 -9.16 -14.28 26.07
CA LYS A 316 -9.94 -13.33 25.25
C LYS A 316 -9.11 -12.77 24.09
N SER A 317 -9.84 -12.23 23.12
CA SER A 317 -9.27 -11.59 21.93
C SER A 317 -9.64 -10.12 21.85
N ALA A 318 -8.72 -9.29 21.34
CA ALA A 318 -8.97 -7.88 21.09
C ALA A 318 -8.11 -7.37 19.93
N ASP A 319 -8.50 -6.23 19.36
CA ASP A 319 -7.64 -5.48 18.44
C ASP A 319 -6.61 -4.68 19.22
N VAL A 320 -5.37 -4.75 18.78
CA VAL A 320 -4.23 -4.03 19.37
C VAL A 320 -3.41 -3.33 18.30
N GLN A 321 -2.66 -2.31 18.70
CA GLN A 321 -1.57 -1.79 17.90
C GLN A 321 -0.23 -2.20 18.53
N LEU A 322 0.59 -2.86 17.76
CA LEU A 322 1.95 -3.26 18.15
C LEU A 322 2.91 -2.15 17.73
N VAL A 323 3.67 -1.63 18.69
CA VAL A 323 4.73 -0.64 18.47
C VAL A 323 6.06 -1.36 18.68
N LEU A 324 6.82 -1.51 17.60
CA LEU A 324 8.03 -2.32 17.56
C LEU A 324 9.27 -1.46 17.87
N ASP A 325 10.28 -2.06 18.50
CA ASP A 325 11.55 -1.40 18.82
C ASP A 325 12.45 -1.22 17.57
N ARG A 326 12.20 -2.00 16.51
CA ARG A 326 12.87 -1.89 15.22
C ARG A 326 11.92 -2.34 14.10
N PRO A 327 12.13 -1.83 12.86
CA PRO A 327 11.27 -2.21 11.75
C PRO A 327 11.42 -3.70 11.38
N ILE A 328 10.32 -4.27 10.91
CA ILE A 328 10.27 -5.61 10.31
C ILE A 328 9.66 -5.55 8.90
N ALA A 329 9.98 -6.54 8.07
CA ALA A 329 9.25 -6.82 6.86
C ALA A 329 8.08 -7.76 7.18
N ALA A 330 6.89 -7.44 6.69
CA ALA A 330 5.67 -8.23 6.91
C ALA A 330 4.69 -8.07 5.76
N ALA A 331 3.74 -8.97 5.64
CA ALA A 331 2.58 -8.85 4.76
C ALA A 331 1.28 -9.22 5.49
N LEU A 332 0.15 -8.89 4.89
CA LEU A 332 -1.16 -9.24 5.43
C LEU A 332 -1.67 -10.55 4.79
N PRO A 333 -2.26 -11.44 5.55
CA PRO A 333 -2.48 -11.44 6.99
C PRO A 333 -1.48 -12.31 7.76
N ASP A 334 -0.18 -11.97 7.74
CA ASP A 334 0.85 -12.75 8.44
C ASP A 334 0.46 -12.98 9.90
N ARG A 335 0.82 -14.15 10.43
CA ARG A 335 0.61 -14.51 11.83
C ARG A 335 1.82 -14.18 12.67
N TYR A 336 1.59 -13.96 13.96
CA TYR A 336 2.63 -13.69 14.93
C TYR A 336 2.33 -14.34 16.28
N VAL A 337 3.35 -14.51 17.07
CA VAL A 337 3.27 -14.98 18.45
C VAL A 337 3.94 -13.94 19.35
N ILE A 338 3.38 -13.70 20.53
CA ILE A 338 4.00 -12.87 21.56
C ILE A 338 4.40 -13.70 22.77
N ARG A 339 5.57 -13.39 23.30
CA ARG A 339 6.10 -13.96 24.54
C ARG A 339 6.38 -12.85 25.55
N ASP A 340 6.50 -13.21 26.82
CA ASP A 340 6.96 -12.30 27.86
C ASP A 340 8.39 -11.80 27.60
N VAL A 341 8.78 -10.68 28.19
CA VAL A 341 10.09 -10.05 27.97
C VAL A 341 11.25 -10.99 28.31
N SER A 342 11.06 -11.86 29.32
CA SER A 342 12.05 -12.88 29.71
C SER A 342 12.11 -14.09 28.76
N ALA A 343 11.22 -14.13 27.76
CA ALA A 343 11.07 -15.21 26.79
C ALA A 343 10.85 -16.60 27.42
N ARG A 344 10.18 -16.64 28.59
CA ARG A 344 9.88 -17.89 29.29
C ARG A 344 8.49 -18.43 28.94
N HIS A 345 7.50 -17.53 28.77
CA HIS A 345 6.12 -17.92 28.55
C HIS A 345 5.55 -17.33 27.27
N THR A 346 4.87 -18.17 26.50
CA THR A 346 4.03 -17.71 25.39
C THR A 346 2.77 -17.08 25.96
N LEU A 347 2.49 -15.82 25.58
CA LEU A 347 1.35 -15.06 26.07
C LEU A 347 0.15 -15.16 25.14
N GLY A 348 0.38 -15.24 23.82
CA GLY A 348 -0.68 -15.24 22.83
C GLY A 348 -0.14 -14.99 21.44
N GLY A 349 -1.04 -14.64 20.52
CA GLY A 349 -0.70 -14.34 19.13
C GLY A 349 -1.92 -13.93 18.34
N GLY A 350 -1.74 -13.75 17.05
CA GLY A 350 -2.83 -13.33 16.17
C GLY A 350 -2.37 -13.10 14.75
N ARG A 351 -3.06 -12.16 14.07
CA ARG A 351 -2.77 -11.81 12.67
C ARG A 351 -2.58 -10.30 12.53
N PHE A 352 -1.70 -9.90 11.65
CA PHE A 352 -1.58 -8.51 11.24
C PHE A 352 -2.78 -8.10 10.38
N ILE A 353 -3.32 -6.93 10.62
CA ILE A 353 -4.50 -6.38 9.92
C ILE A 353 -4.22 -5.05 9.23
N ASP A 354 -3.26 -4.25 9.71
CA ASP A 354 -2.83 -3.03 9.04
C ASP A 354 -1.34 -2.80 9.32
N LEU A 355 -0.51 -2.72 8.29
CA LEU A 355 0.94 -2.49 8.40
C LEU A 355 1.32 -1.00 8.42
N ARG A 356 0.36 -0.10 8.23
CA ARG A 356 0.56 1.36 8.14
C ARG A 356 -0.44 2.14 9.00
N PRO A 357 -0.76 1.68 10.22
CA PRO A 357 -1.76 2.34 11.03
C PRO A 357 -1.28 3.70 11.52
N PRO A 358 -2.18 4.68 11.71
CA PRO A 358 -1.83 5.99 12.23
C PRO A 358 -1.38 5.91 13.69
N ALA A 359 -0.43 6.79 14.06
CA ALA A 359 0.05 6.91 15.43
C ALA A 359 -0.95 7.62 16.38
N ARG A 360 -1.90 8.37 15.81
CA ARG A 360 -2.92 9.15 16.54
C ARG A 360 -4.32 8.81 16.00
N ARG A 361 -5.38 9.15 16.76
CA ARG A 361 -6.78 8.89 16.38
C ARG A 361 -7.06 7.41 16.05
N ARG A 362 -6.49 6.51 16.84
CA ARG A 362 -6.50 5.05 16.62
C ARG A 362 -7.86 4.42 16.86
N ARG A 363 -8.73 5.07 17.67
CA ARG A 363 -10.00 4.53 18.18
C ARG A 363 -11.24 5.17 17.58
N THR A 364 -11.08 5.97 16.48
CA THR A 364 -12.23 6.58 15.82
C THR A 364 -13.15 5.52 15.20
N THR A 365 -14.40 5.87 14.98
CA THR A 365 -15.39 4.99 14.34
C THR A 365 -14.93 4.54 12.96
N GLU A 366 -14.34 5.47 12.20
CA GLU A 366 -13.80 5.20 10.86
C GLU A 366 -12.66 4.17 10.94
N ARG A 367 -11.71 4.34 11.90
CA ARG A 367 -10.61 3.37 12.07
C ARG A 367 -11.11 2.01 12.50
N ARG A 368 -12.15 1.94 13.31
CA ARG A 368 -12.78 0.67 13.71
C ARG A 368 -13.38 -0.04 12.49
N ALA A 369 -14.11 0.69 11.64
CA ALA A 369 -14.65 0.14 10.39
C ALA A 369 -13.55 -0.34 9.43
N GLN A 370 -12.48 0.44 9.26
CA GLN A 370 -11.33 0.08 8.44
C GLN A 370 -10.66 -1.21 8.92
N ARG A 371 -10.40 -1.34 10.24
CA ARG A 371 -9.84 -2.58 10.80
C ARG A 371 -10.76 -3.78 10.57
N ALA A 372 -12.06 -3.62 10.79
CA ALA A 372 -13.02 -4.68 10.52
C ALA A 372 -12.96 -5.16 9.05
N ALA A 373 -12.88 -4.22 8.10
CA ALA A 373 -12.70 -4.55 6.68
C ALA A 373 -11.37 -5.28 6.42
N MET A 374 -10.27 -4.81 7.02
CA MET A 374 -8.94 -5.38 6.84
C MET A 374 -8.75 -6.76 7.51
N THR A 375 -9.61 -7.12 8.47
CA THR A 375 -9.60 -8.46 9.12
C THR A 375 -10.08 -9.55 8.17
N ILE A 376 -10.81 -9.21 7.11
CA ILE A 376 -11.25 -10.15 6.07
C ILE A 376 -10.02 -10.70 5.35
N THR A 377 -9.94 -12.02 5.26
CA THR A 377 -8.75 -12.70 4.72
C THR A 377 -8.69 -12.59 3.19
N GLU A 378 -9.83 -12.77 2.49
CA GLU A 378 -9.88 -12.70 1.03
C GLU A 378 -9.64 -11.26 0.56
N PRO A 379 -8.62 -11.04 -0.31
CA PRO A 379 -8.23 -9.69 -0.72
C PRO A 379 -9.35 -8.89 -1.39
N GLU A 380 -10.14 -9.52 -2.25
CA GLU A 380 -11.23 -8.84 -2.98
C GLU A 380 -12.32 -8.35 -2.02
N ARG A 381 -12.78 -9.22 -1.11
CA ARG A 381 -13.81 -8.88 -0.12
C ARG A 381 -13.33 -7.83 0.88
N ALA A 382 -12.06 -7.95 1.32
CA ALA A 382 -11.44 -6.98 2.21
C ALA A 382 -11.35 -5.59 1.56
N PHE A 383 -10.92 -5.52 0.29
CA PHE A 383 -10.80 -4.24 -0.40
C PHE A 383 -12.16 -3.62 -0.73
N ALA A 384 -13.14 -4.44 -1.13
CA ALA A 384 -14.51 -3.97 -1.33
C ALA A 384 -15.07 -3.34 -0.04
N ALA A 385 -14.95 -4.05 1.10
CA ALA A 385 -15.38 -3.53 2.39
C ALA A 385 -14.62 -2.26 2.80
N LEU A 386 -13.33 -2.17 2.50
CA LEU A 386 -12.50 -1.00 2.79
C LEU A 386 -12.94 0.22 1.98
N LEU A 387 -13.30 0.04 0.71
CA LEU A 387 -13.81 1.11 -0.17
C LEU A 387 -15.14 1.71 0.31
N ASP A 388 -15.88 1.00 1.13
CA ASP A 388 -17.11 1.48 1.78
C ASP A 388 -16.85 2.20 3.12
N THR A 389 -15.57 2.33 3.51
CA THR A 389 -15.17 3.10 4.69
C THR A 389 -14.52 4.43 4.31
N PRO A 390 -14.68 5.51 5.10
CA PRO A 390 -13.91 6.73 4.86
C PRO A 390 -12.40 6.46 4.83
N PRO A 391 -11.65 7.08 3.91
CA PRO A 391 -12.01 8.19 3.02
C PRO A 391 -12.68 7.78 1.68
N PHE A 392 -13.17 6.55 1.51
CA PHE A 392 -13.86 6.01 0.31
C PHE A 392 -12.99 5.98 -0.96
N ALA A 393 -11.72 6.21 -0.81
CA ALA A 393 -10.70 6.22 -1.86
C ALA A 393 -9.39 5.71 -1.27
N TRP A 394 -8.82 4.65 -1.83
CA TRP A 394 -7.68 3.95 -1.27
C TRP A 394 -6.59 3.71 -2.31
N ASP A 395 -5.33 3.71 -1.86
CA ASP A 395 -4.20 3.40 -2.73
C ASP A 395 -4.13 1.89 -2.99
N LEU A 396 -4.52 1.49 -4.20
CA LEU A 396 -4.51 0.09 -4.64
C LEU A 396 -3.09 -0.50 -4.66
N ALA A 397 -2.09 0.30 -5.03
CA ALA A 397 -0.71 -0.17 -5.06
C ALA A 397 -0.19 -0.46 -3.64
N ALA A 398 -0.49 0.41 -2.67
CA ALA A 398 -0.16 0.20 -1.27
C ALA A 398 -0.90 -1.03 -0.68
N TYR A 399 -2.19 -1.18 -0.99
CA TYR A 399 -2.98 -2.33 -0.58
C TYR A 399 -2.41 -3.64 -1.12
N SER A 400 -2.11 -3.69 -2.42
CA SER A 400 -1.56 -4.88 -3.09
C SER A 400 -0.17 -5.23 -2.56
N ARG A 401 0.68 -4.24 -2.34
CA ARG A 401 2.00 -4.43 -1.71
C ARG A 401 1.87 -5.05 -0.32
N ASP A 402 1.02 -4.48 0.54
CA ASP A 402 0.90 -4.92 1.93
C ASP A 402 0.26 -6.33 2.03
N ARG A 403 -0.41 -6.81 0.98
CA ARG A 403 -0.92 -8.19 0.84
C ARG A 403 -0.07 -9.09 -0.07
N ALA A 404 1.10 -8.61 -0.50
CA ALA A 404 2.02 -9.32 -1.39
C ALA A 404 1.37 -9.78 -2.71
N LEU A 405 0.34 -9.08 -3.20
CA LEU A 405 -0.30 -9.40 -4.48
C LEU A 405 0.64 -9.06 -5.64
N ASN A 406 0.68 -9.91 -6.65
CA ASN A 406 1.39 -9.62 -7.88
C ASN A 406 0.59 -8.68 -8.81
N ALA A 407 1.16 -8.30 -9.95
CA ALA A 407 0.51 -7.37 -10.88
C ALA A 407 -0.80 -7.94 -11.42
N GLU A 408 -0.82 -9.22 -11.82
CA GLU A 408 -2.00 -9.88 -12.37
C GLU A 408 -3.14 -9.98 -11.35
N GLN A 409 -2.82 -10.34 -10.09
CA GLN A 409 -3.81 -10.37 -9.00
C GLN A 409 -4.38 -8.98 -8.72
N THR A 410 -3.53 -7.93 -8.79
CA THR A 410 -3.96 -6.55 -8.60
C THR A 410 -4.90 -6.08 -9.69
N GLU A 411 -4.61 -6.38 -10.97
CA GLU A 411 -5.49 -6.02 -12.08
C GLU A 411 -6.79 -6.84 -12.04
N ARG A 412 -6.74 -8.14 -11.78
CA ARG A 412 -7.95 -8.96 -11.58
C ARG A 412 -8.86 -8.42 -10.48
N LEU A 413 -8.27 -7.96 -9.36
CA LEU A 413 -9.01 -7.32 -8.27
C LEU A 413 -9.69 -6.03 -8.74
N ALA A 414 -8.97 -5.18 -9.47
CA ALA A 414 -9.51 -3.94 -10.01
C ALA A 414 -10.67 -4.18 -10.99
N GLU A 415 -10.54 -5.16 -11.88
CA GLU A 415 -11.55 -5.54 -12.86
C GLU A 415 -12.81 -6.13 -12.20
N ARG A 416 -12.64 -7.11 -11.30
CA ARG A 416 -13.77 -7.77 -10.62
C ARG A 416 -14.60 -6.80 -9.79
N LEU A 417 -13.95 -5.87 -9.11
CA LEU A 417 -14.61 -4.82 -8.34
C LEU A 417 -15.02 -3.61 -9.20
N ARG A 418 -14.73 -3.63 -10.49
CA ARG A 418 -15.05 -2.54 -11.45
C ARG A 418 -14.59 -1.18 -10.92
N LEU A 419 -13.34 -1.08 -10.49
CA LEU A 419 -12.82 0.10 -9.84
C LEU A 419 -12.59 1.26 -10.81
N VAL A 420 -12.85 2.47 -10.35
CA VAL A 420 -12.36 3.68 -11.00
C VAL A 420 -10.96 3.97 -10.45
N ILE A 421 -9.96 3.87 -11.31
CA ILE A 421 -8.56 4.12 -10.94
C ILE A 421 -8.17 5.53 -11.38
N LEU A 422 -7.55 6.27 -10.46
CA LEU A 422 -6.94 7.57 -10.69
C LEU A 422 -5.42 7.43 -10.55
N GLU A 423 -4.74 7.39 -11.70
CA GLU A 423 -3.27 7.26 -11.78
C GLU A 423 -2.60 8.60 -11.47
N THR A 424 -1.73 8.66 -10.46
CA THR A 424 -1.09 9.91 -10.01
C THR A 424 0.43 9.92 -10.17
N GLY A 425 0.96 9.02 -10.96
CA GLY A 425 2.40 8.80 -11.17
C GLY A 425 3.04 7.90 -10.11
N SER A 426 2.83 8.18 -8.82
CA SER A 426 3.40 7.39 -7.71
C SER A 426 2.39 6.51 -6.98
N SER A 427 1.08 6.74 -7.17
CA SER A 427 0.02 5.98 -6.52
C SER A 427 -1.18 5.77 -7.45
N ARG A 428 -1.92 4.70 -7.18
CA ARG A 428 -3.12 4.28 -7.91
C ARG A 428 -4.31 4.37 -6.95
N ILE A 429 -5.01 5.51 -6.97
CA ILE A 429 -6.15 5.70 -6.08
C ILE A 429 -7.38 5.03 -6.68
N ALA A 430 -7.89 4.04 -5.98
CA ALA A 430 -9.07 3.27 -6.34
C ALA A 430 -10.32 3.78 -5.63
N ILE A 431 -11.42 3.84 -6.36
CA ILE A 431 -12.74 4.27 -5.88
C ILE A 431 -13.76 3.28 -6.44
N SER A 432 -14.75 2.84 -5.65
CA SER A 432 -15.85 2.01 -6.16
C SER A 432 -16.76 2.81 -7.10
N GLN A 433 -17.46 2.13 -8.03
CA GLN A 433 -18.39 2.80 -8.96
C GLN A 433 -19.45 3.63 -8.22
N ASN A 434 -19.98 3.11 -7.13
CA ASN A 434 -20.97 3.82 -6.31
C ASN A 434 -20.40 5.12 -5.72
N GLN A 435 -19.21 5.04 -5.11
CA GLN A 435 -18.55 6.23 -4.54
C GLN A 435 -18.10 7.23 -5.61
N TRP A 436 -17.71 6.75 -6.78
CA TRP A 436 -17.41 7.62 -7.93
C TRP A 436 -18.66 8.35 -8.42
N GLY A 437 -19.80 7.66 -8.55
CA GLY A 437 -21.08 8.28 -8.90
C GLY A 437 -21.47 9.35 -7.88
N ASN A 438 -21.41 9.03 -6.58
CA ASN A 438 -21.70 9.98 -5.50
C ASN A 438 -20.77 11.21 -5.55
N PHE A 439 -19.48 11.00 -5.78
CA PHE A 439 -18.50 12.07 -5.91
C PHE A 439 -18.83 12.98 -7.11
N THR A 440 -19.15 12.39 -8.26
CA THR A 440 -19.48 13.13 -9.48
C THR A 440 -20.75 13.96 -9.32
N SER A 441 -21.81 13.36 -8.74
CA SER A 441 -23.07 14.07 -8.48
C SER A 441 -22.85 15.27 -7.55
N ARG A 442 -22.17 15.07 -6.43
CA ARG A 442 -21.85 16.16 -5.49
C ARG A 442 -21.00 17.25 -6.12
N LEU A 443 -20.03 16.88 -6.98
CA LEU A 443 -19.21 17.85 -7.69
C LEU A 443 -20.05 18.73 -8.61
N VAL A 444 -20.96 18.12 -9.38
CA VAL A 444 -21.88 18.85 -10.28
C VAL A 444 -22.82 19.75 -9.48
N GLU A 445 -23.42 19.26 -8.39
CA GLU A 445 -24.28 20.03 -7.49
C GLU A 445 -23.56 21.25 -6.90
N GLN A 446 -22.33 21.05 -6.38
CA GLN A 446 -21.53 22.14 -5.81
C GLN A 446 -21.16 23.19 -6.86
N LEU A 447 -20.84 22.77 -8.09
CA LEU A 447 -20.58 23.70 -9.20
C LEU A 447 -21.85 24.46 -9.61
N ALA A 448 -22.99 23.77 -9.71
CA ALA A 448 -24.26 24.39 -10.07
C ALA A 448 -24.68 25.44 -9.02
N ALA A 449 -24.60 25.11 -7.74
CA ALA A 449 -24.89 26.02 -6.64
C ALA A 449 -23.95 27.24 -6.68
N TYR A 450 -22.65 27.01 -6.85
CA TYR A 450 -21.67 28.09 -6.94
C TYR A 450 -21.93 29.03 -8.13
N HIS A 451 -22.28 28.48 -9.29
CA HIS A 451 -22.60 29.30 -10.49
C HIS A 451 -23.90 30.08 -10.35
N ALA A 452 -24.91 29.52 -9.66
CA ALA A 452 -26.14 30.23 -9.36
C ALA A 452 -25.90 31.46 -8.45
N GLU A 453 -25.04 31.29 -7.43
CA GLU A 453 -24.66 32.37 -6.52
C GLU A 453 -23.69 33.39 -7.13
N ASN A 454 -22.86 32.96 -8.10
CA ASN A 454 -21.81 33.75 -8.71
C ASN A 454 -21.84 33.67 -10.24
N PRO A 455 -22.88 34.22 -10.90
CA PRO A 455 -23.04 34.08 -12.35
C PRO A 455 -21.99 34.86 -13.16
N ASP A 456 -21.33 35.82 -12.53
CA ASP A 456 -20.34 36.72 -13.13
C ASP A 456 -18.90 36.18 -13.03
N VAL A 457 -18.66 35.03 -12.39
CA VAL A 457 -17.34 34.45 -12.28
C VAL A 457 -17.11 33.30 -13.26
N GLN A 458 -15.88 33.14 -13.70
CA GLN A 458 -15.47 32.14 -14.68
C GLN A 458 -15.61 30.70 -14.15
N GLY A 459 -15.53 30.49 -12.83
CA GLY A 459 -15.61 29.20 -12.17
C GLY A 459 -15.06 29.24 -10.75
N ILE A 460 -15.04 28.10 -10.09
CA ILE A 460 -14.48 27.95 -8.75
C ILE A 460 -13.03 27.48 -8.82
N GLY A 461 -12.17 27.97 -7.93
CA GLY A 461 -10.79 27.52 -7.83
C GLY A 461 -10.71 26.03 -7.43
N ARG A 462 -9.83 25.25 -8.11
CA ARG A 462 -9.69 23.79 -7.93
C ARG A 462 -9.50 23.37 -6.47
N GLU A 463 -8.64 24.03 -5.73
CA GLU A 463 -8.38 23.67 -4.33
C GLU A 463 -9.58 23.96 -3.43
N ARG A 464 -10.29 25.09 -3.65
CA ARG A 464 -11.53 25.43 -2.93
C ARG A 464 -12.60 24.35 -3.19
N LEU A 465 -12.77 23.94 -4.44
CA LEU A 465 -13.71 22.87 -4.82
C LEU A 465 -13.34 21.55 -4.15
N ARG A 466 -12.06 21.16 -4.16
CA ARG A 466 -11.56 19.93 -3.50
C ARG A 466 -11.90 19.89 -2.01
N LEU A 467 -11.77 21.03 -1.32
CA LEU A 467 -12.04 21.13 0.11
C LEU A 467 -13.53 21.06 0.47
N LEU A 468 -14.42 21.40 -0.46
CA LEU A 468 -15.88 21.31 -0.30
C LEU A 468 -16.43 19.91 -0.52
N LEU A 469 -15.71 19.05 -1.25
CA LEU A 469 -16.19 17.74 -1.66
C LEU A 469 -15.85 16.63 -0.66
N GLN A 470 -16.72 15.61 -0.62
CA GLN A 470 -16.51 14.33 0.04
C GLN A 470 -16.83 13.22 -0.97
N PRO A 471 -15.99 12.19 -1.07
CA PRO A 471 -14.72 12.00 -0.37
C PRO A 471 -13.68 13.07 -0.72
N ARG A 472 -12.87 13.45 0.25
CA ARG A 472 -11.77 14.41 0.04
C ARG A 472 -10.58 13.71 -0.60
N LEU A 473 -10.50 13.75 -1.91
CA LEU A 473 -9.40 13.14 -2.65
C LEU A 473 -8.06 13.86 -2.37
N PRO A 474 -6.92 13.14 -2.38
CA PRO A 474 -5.60 13.74 -2.44
C PRO A 474 -5.48 14.72 -3.61
N ALA A 475 -4.73 15.80 -3.46
CA ALA A 475 -4.69 16.88 -4.46
C ALA A 475 -4.36 16.38 -5.89
N ARG A 476 -3.39 15.48 -6.04
CA ARG A 476 -3.03 14.91 -7.35
C ARG A 476 -4.16 14.05 -7.91
N ALA A 477 -4.77 13.20 -7.10
CA ALA A 477 -5.89 12.36 -7.53
C ALA A 477 -7.12 13.20 -7.91
N PHE A 478 -7.37 14.31 -7.21
CA PHE A 478 -8.44 15.25 -7.55
C PHE A 478 -8.24 15.88 -8.93
N ILE A 479 -7.00 16.26 -9.30
CA ILE A 479 -6.70 16.78 -10.64
C ILE A 479 -7.01 15.72 -11.70
N VAL A 480 -6.58 14.46 -11.49
CA VAL A 480 -6.86 13.36 -12.43
C VAL A 480 -8.38 13.11 -12.53
N ALA A 481 -9.10 13.17 -11.41
CA ALA A 481 -10.55 13.04 -11.38
C ALA A 481 -11.24 14.13 -12.22
N LEU A 482 -10.82 15.40 -12.08
CA LEU A 482 -11.33 16.51 -12.87
C LEU A 482 -11.02 16.33 -14.37
N GLN A 483 -9.80 15.89 -14.72
CA GLN A 483 -9.42 15.61 -16.12
C GLN A 483 -10.29 14.50 -16.73
N LYS A 484 -10.53 13.43 -15.98
CA LYS A 484 -11.41 12.33 -16.41
C LYS A 484 -12.83 12.80 -16.65
N LEU A 485 -13.37 13.67 -15.78
CA LEU A 485 -14.72 14.23 -15.93
C LEU A 485 -14.80 15.28 -17.05
N ALA A 486 -13.74 16.05 -17.27
CA ALA A 486 -13.67 17.00 -18.39
C ALA A 486 -13.63 16.30 -19.74
N GLY A 487 -12.98 15.12 -19.83
CA GLY A 487 -12.99 14.28 -21.04
C GLY A 487 -14.40 13.84 -21.47
N ASN A 488 -15.35 13.78 -20.53
CA ASN A 488 -16.76 13.47 -20.81
C ASN A 488 -17.61 14.73 -21.10
N ALA A 489 -16.98 15.88 -21.35
CA ALA A 489 -17.61 17.17 -21.62
C ALA A 489 -18.57 17.69 -20.52
N ALA A 490 -18.54 17.12 -19.33
CA ALA A 490 -19.34 17.59 -18.20
C ALA A 490 -18.77 18.87 -17.55
N LEU A 491 -17.46 19.04 -17.62
CA LEU A 491 -16.69 20.11 -17.00
C LEU A 491 -15.77 20.80 -18.01
N VAL A 492 -15.44 22.04 -17.72
CA VAL A 492 -14.38 22.80 -18.39
C VAL A 492 -13.34 23.18 -17.36
N LEU A 493 -12.08 22.89 -17.66
CA LEU A 493 -10.92 23.27 -16.86
C LEU A 493 -10.24 24.48 -17.52
N ASP A 494 -10.27 25.61 -16.86
CA ASP A 494 -9.69 26.86 -17.37
C ASP A 494 -8.64 27.37 -16.38
N GLY A 495 -7.38 27.09 -16.67
CA GLY A 495 -6.27 27.36 -15.77
C GLY A 495 -6.47 26.77 -14.39
N SER A 496 -6.65 27.62 -13.36
CA SER A 496 -6.88 27.20 -11.97
C SER A 496 -8.37 27.00 -11.64
N PHE A 497 -9.27 27.29 -12.56
CA PHE A 497 -10.71 27.28 -12.34
C PHE A 497 -11.39 26.05 -12.96
N VAL A 498 -12.51 25.66 -12.34
CA VAL A 498 -13.39 24.58 -12.78
C VAL A 498 -14.79 25.15 -12.94
N ARG A 499 -15.44 24.83 -14.05
CA ARG A 499 -16.84 25.19 -14.29
C ARG A 499 -17.60 24.07 -14.98
N LEU A 500 -18.91 24.10 -14.88
CA LEU A 500 -19.78 23.27 -15.70
C LEU A 500 -19.68 23.72 -17.18
N ALA A 501 -19.79 22.79 -18.12
CA ALA A 501 -19.78 23.11 -19.55
C ALA A 501 -20.95 24.04 -19.94
N SER A 502 -22.08 23.92 -19.25
CA SER A 502 -23.26 24.78 -19.44
C SER A 502 -23.12 26.18 -18.86
N HIS A 503 -22.10 26.43 -18.01
CA HIS A 503 -21.95 27.75 -17.40
C HIS A 503 -21.30 28.73 -18.35
N THR A 504 -21.99 29.82 -18.61
CA THR A 504 -21.47 30.99 -19.31
C THR A 504 -21.50 32.17 -18.36
N VAL A 505 -20.38 32.93 -18.35
CA VAL A 505 -20.32 34.17 -17.55
C VAL A 505 -21.37 35.14 -18.01
N ARG A 506 -22.22 35.61 -17.09
CA ARG A 506 -23.28 36.57 -17.35
C ARG A 506 -23.18 37.72 -16.38
N LEU A 507 -23.61 38.89 -16.81
CA LEU A 507 -23.77 40.02 -15.91
C LEU A 507 -24.95 39.76 -14.95
N THR A 508 -24.81 40.23 -13.73
CA THR A 508 -25.99 40.35 -12.85
C THR A 508 -26.92 41.45 -13.39
N PRO A 509 -28.21 41.44 -13.07
CA PRO A 509 -29.12 42.53 -13.52
C PRO A 509 -28.61 43.93 -13.13
N ARG A 510 -27.94 44.05 -11.98
CA ARG A 510 -27.28 45.30 -11.53
C ARG A 510 -26.11 45.67 -12.42
N ASP A 511 -25.29 44.69 -12.81
CA ASP A 511 -24.15 44.91 -13.68
C ASP A 511 -24.57 45.14 -15.13
N GLU A 512 -25.67 44.55 -15.60
CA GLU A 512 -26.27 44.84 -16.92
C GLU A 512 -26.74 46.28 -17.00
N ALA A 513 -27.44 46.75 -15.97
CA ALA A 513 -27.84 48.14 -15.90
C ALA A 513 -26.64 49.09 -15.90
N ALA A 514 -25.62 48.77 -15.10
CA ALA A 514 -24.38 49.56 -15.05
C ALA A 514 -23.60 49.51 -16.37
N TRP A 515 -23.55 48.35 -17.06
CA TRP A 515 -22.88 48.21 -18.35
C TRP A 515 -23.62 49.01 -19.45
N SER A 516 -24.97 49.00 -19.46
CA SER A 516 -25.77 49.77 -20.39
C SER A 516 -25.52 51.30 -20.28
N GLU A 517 -25.15 51.78 -19.09
CA GLU A 517 -24.75 53.15 -18.83
C GLU A 517 -23.31 53.41 -19.25
N ILE A 518 -22.36 52.50 -18.96
CA ILE A 518 -20.92 52.69 -19.17
C ILE A 518 -20.50 52.41 -20.63
N ALA A 519 -21.05 51.39 -21.29
CA ALA A 519 -20.63 51.02 -22.64
C ALA A 519 -20.72 52.16 -23.67
N PRO A 520 -21.77 53.01 -23.67
CA PRO A 520 -21.84 54.18 -24.56
C PRO A 520 -20.72 55.19 -24.34
N MET A 521 -20.21 55.30 -23.11
CA MET A 521 -19.12 56.24 -22.78
C MET A 521 -17.77 55.80 -23.39
N LEU A 522 -17.62 54.52 -23.67
CA LEU A 522 -16.43 53.93 -24.33
C LEU A 522 -16.57 53.88 -25.85
N ALA A 523 -17.75 54.26 -26.40
CA ALA A 523 -18.08 54.23 -27.80
C ALA A 523 -18.12 55.63 -28.45
N GLY A 524 -18.60 55.71 -29.68
CA GLY A 524 -18.86 56.99 -30.36
C GLY A 524 -17.63 57.66 -30.96
N ALA A 525 -17.69 58.98 -31.09
CA ALA A 525 -16.62 59.77 -31.71
C ALA A 525 -15.32 59.75 -30.93
N GLU A 526 -15.41 59.70 -29.61
CA GLU A 526 -14.27 59.68 -28.70
C GLU A 526 -13.76 58.26 -28.37
N ARG A 527 -14.21 57.19 -29.09
CA ARG A 527 -13.85 55.80 -28.83
C ARG A 527 -12.37 55.50 -28.76
N PHE A 528 -11.52 56.34 -29.38
CA PHE A 528 -10.04 56.25 -29.28
C PHE A 528 -9.48 56.98 -28.08
N ARG A 529 -10.30 57.76 -27.34
CA ARG A 529 -9.98 58.46 -26.11
C ARG A 529 -11.00 58.20 -25.00
N PRO A 530 -11.34 56.97 -24.72
CA PRO A 530 -12.38 56.70 -23.75
C PRO A 530 -11.98 57.20 -22.36
N PRO A 531 -12.94 57.57 -21.50
CA PRO A 531 -12.68 57.97 -20.14
C PRO A 531 -12.06 56.81 -19.37
N ARG A 532 -11.21 57.18 -18.40
CA ARG A 532 -10.60 56.18 -17.50
C ARG A 532 -11.59 55.75 -16.41
N VAL A 533 -11.26 54.66 -15.68
CA VAL A 533 -12.07 54.13 -14.56
C VAL A 533 -12.49 55.26 -13.60
N ARG A 534 -11.59 56.14 -13.23
CA ARG A 534 -11.89 57.30 -12.34
C ARG A 534 -12.92 58.25 -12.94
N ASP A 535 -12.81 58.56 -14.22
CA ASP A 535 -13.69 59.52 -14.90
C ASP A 535 -15.12 58.92 -15.07
N ILE A 536 -15.19 57.61 -15.38
CA ILE A 536 -16.44 56.86 -15.43
C ILE A 536 -17.09 56.80 -14.03
N ALA A 537 -16.31 56.55 -12.99
CA ALA A 537 -16.81 56.50 -11.62
C ALA A 537 -17.42 57.83 -11.19
N MET A 538 -16.75 58.93 -11.52
CA MET A 538 -17.25 60.30 -11.25
C MET A 538 -18.55 60.60 -12.01
N SER A 539 -18.66 60.25 -13.29
CA SER A 539 -19.81 60.55 -14.11
C SER A 539 -21.04 59.68 -13.78
N THR A 540 -20.83 58.44 -13.33
CA THR A 540 -21.91 57.48 -12.99
C THR A 540 -22.23 57.45 -11.49
N GLY A 541 -21.50 58.20 -10.65
CA GLY A 541 -21.68 58.17 -9.18
C GLY A 541 -21.35 56.83 -8.53
N ARG A 542 -20.58 55.96 -9.20
CA ARG A 542 -20.18 54.65 -8.72
C ARG A 542 -18.78 54.68 -8.09
N SER A 543 -18.44 53.66 -7.28
CA SER A 543 -17.07 53.52 -6.80
C SER A 543 -16.12 53.11 -7.94
N GLU A 544 -14.85 53.61 -7.90
CA GLU A 544 -13.83 53.13 -8.85
C GLU A 544 -13.65 51.62 -8.82
N GLY A 545 -13.82 50.99 -7.65
CA GLY A 545 -13.72 49.53 -7.45
C GLY A 545 -14.82 48.79 -8.23
N ASP A 546 -16.07 49.29 -8.18
CA ASP A 546 -17.21 48.67 -8.90
C ASP A 546 -17.03 48.81 -10.40
N VAL A 547 -16.66 50.02 -10.88
CA VAL A 547 -16.40 50.29 -12.30
C VAL A 547 -15.26 49.42 -12.82
N ARG A 548 -14.14 49.32 -12.10
CA ARG A 548 -13.00 48.50 -12.48
C ARG A 548 -13.37 47.01 -12.52
N ARG A 549 -14.13 46.51 -11.53
CA ARG A 549 -14.66 45.16 -11.50
C ARG A 549 -15.52 44.86 -12.73
N LEU A 550 -16.44 45.73 -13.04
CA LEU A 550 -17.36 45.56 -14.18
C LEU A 550 -16.62 45.60 -15.54
N LEU A 551 -15.70 46.53 -15.73
CA LEU A 551 -14.89 46.61 -16.95
C LEU A 551 -13.97 45.40 -17.12
N LYS A 552 -13.39 44.86 -16.04
CA LYS A 552 -12.64 43.60 -16.07
C LYS A 552 -13.53 42.40 -16.37
N LEU A 553 -14.78 42.42 -15.90
CA LEU A 553 -15.78 41.42 -16.23
C LEU A 553 -16.16 41.48 -17.71
N ALA A 554 -16.41 42.67 -18.23
CA ALA A 554 -16.63 42.91 -19.65
C ALA A 554 -15.43 42.47 -20.51
N GLY A 555 -14.23 42.65 -20.02
CA GLY A 555 -13.00 42.14 -20.63
C GLY A 555 -12.97 40.61 -20.74
N ARG A 556 -13.34 39.91 -19.66
CA ARG A 556 -13.48 38.44 -19.67
C ARG A 556 -14.56 37.95 -20.62
N MET A 557 -15.61 38.74 -20.82
CA MET A 557 -16.70 38.46 -21.80
C MET A 557 -16.30 38.80 -23.23
N GLY A 558 -15.14 39.39 -23.46
CA GLY A 558 -14.68 39.80 -24.79
C GLY A 558 -15.34 41.09 -25.31
N TRP A 559 -15.94 41.89 -24.44
CA TRP A 559 -16.60 43.14 -24.82
C TRP A 559 -15.68 44.36 -24.76
N ALA A 560 -14.67 44.30 -23.88
CA ALA A 560 -13.69 45.37 -23.73
C ALA A 560 -12.29 44.77 -23.48
N ASP A 561 -11.23 45.57 -23.68
CA ASP A 561 -9.86 45.22 -23.42
C ASP A 561 -9.17 46.27 -22.53
N GLU A 562 -8.46 45.83 -21.49
CA GLU A 562 -7.63 46.72 -20.68
C GLU A 562 -6.30 46.99 -21.40
N VAL A 563 -6.22 48.09 -22.13
CA VAL A 563 -5.03 48.46 -22.92
C VAL A 563 -3.92 48.95 -22.03
N ALA A 564 -4.25 49.73 -20.99
CA ALA A 564 -3.33 50.16 -19.94
C ALA A 564 -4.06 50.17 -18.60
N HIS A 565 -3.35 50.30 -17.50
CA HIS A 565 -3.96 50.31 -16.18
C HIS A 565 -5.12 51.31 -16.09
N ASP A 566 -6.32 50.78 -15.73
CA ASP A 566 -7.57 51.54 -15.62
C ASP A 566 -8.01 52.22 -16.92
N HIS A 567 -7.57 51.78 -18.09
CA HIS A 567 -7.91 52.34 -19.39
C HIS A 567 -8.40 51.23 -20.30
N PHE A 568 -9.72 51.18 -20.50
CA PHE A 568 -10.41 50.14 -21.21
C PHE A 568 -10.97 50.66 -22.54
N PHE A 569 -10.93 49.81 -23.57
CA PHE A 569 -11.49 50.07 -24.90
C PHE A 569 -12.46 48.96 -25.25
N LEU A 570 -13.54 49.28 -25.95
CA LEU A 570 -14.42 48.27 -26.48
C LEU A 570 -13.70 47.39 -27.50
N ARG A 571 -13.98 46.09 -27.52
CA ARG A 571 -13.37 45.11 -28.45
C ARG A 571 -13.52 45.54 -29.93
N PRO A 572 -14.69 46.06 -30.42
CA PRO A 572 -14.79 46.61 -31.77
C PRO A 572 -13.80 47.73 -32.05
N THR A 573 -13.57 48.63 -31.09
CA THR A 573 -12.61 49.72 -31.22
C THR A 573 -11.15 49.20 -31.28
N VAL A 574 -10.83 48.18 -30.48
CA VAL A 574 -9.51 47.52 -30.53
C VAL A 574 -9.27 46.86 -31.89
N ARG A 575 -10.32 46.21 -32.44
CA ARG A 575 -10.28 45.63 -33.79
C ARG A 575 -10.09 46.70 -34.88
N GLU A 576 -10.76 47.82 -34.77
CA GLU A 576 -10.59 48.98 -35.67
C GLU A 576 -9.15 49.52 -35.58
N MET A 577 -8.54 49.58 -34.40
CA MET A 577 -7.14 49.95 -34.25
C MET A 577 -6.17 48.99 -34.98
N VAL A 578 -6.47 47.71 -34.98
CA VAL A 578 -5.67 46.71 -35.76
C VAL A 578 -5.79 47.05 -37.25
N THR A 579 -6.97 47.34 -37.75
CA THR A 579 -7.18 47.75 -39.17
C THR A 579 -6.37 48.99 -39.49
N ILE A 580 -6.44 50.03 -38.63
CA ILE A 580 -5.69 51.26 -38.81
C ILE A 580 -4.16 51.02 -38.82
N MET A 581 -3.66 50.14 -37.99
CA MET A 581 -2.24 49.73 -38.00
C MET A 581 -1.84 49.03 -39.31
N VAL A 582 -2.69 48.10 -39.79
CA VAL A 582 -2.46 47.43 -41.07
C VAL A 582 -2.41 48.40 -42.23
N GLU A 583 -3.36 49.36 -42.28
CA GLU A 583 -3.38 50.45 -43.27
C GLU A 583 -2.17 51.37 -43.16
N ALA A 584 -1.74 51.72 -41.92
CA ALA A 584 -0.55 52.53 -41.72
C ALA A 584 0.71 51.83 -42.24
N ALA A 585 0.83 50.54 -42.02
CA ALA A 585 1.95 49.74 -42.50
C ALA A 585 1.94 49.56 -44.06
N ALA A 586 0.74 49.46 -44.67
CA ALA A 586 0.63 49.32 -46.11
C ALA A 586 1.05 50.54 -46.94
N HIS A 587 1.08 51.74 -46.34
CA HIS A 587 1.52 52.99 -46.95
C HIS A 587 3.05 53.21 -46.83
N SER A 588 3.82 52.25 -46.37
CA SER A 588 5.27 52.30 -46.19
C SER A 588 5.96 51.21 -46.98
N ASP A 589 7.02 51.53 -47.73
CA ASP A 589 7.84 50.59 -48.51
C ASP A 589 8.46 49.48 -47.61
N ALA A 590 8.64 49.75 -46.33
CA ALA A 590 9.15 48.82 -45.34
C ALA A 590 8.09 47.91 -44.67
N ALA A 591 6.81 48.03 -45.05
CA ALA A 591 5.65 47.38 -44.40
C ALA A 591 5.68 47.58 -42.87
N ALA A 592 6.06 48.77 -42.44
CA ALA A 592 6.21 49.16 -41.04
C ALA A 592 5.70 50.58 -40.83
N PHE A 593 5.34 50.93 -39.60
CA PHE A 593 4.84 52.25 -39.24
C PHE A 593 5.48 52.79 -37.96
N THR A 594 5.46 54.10 -37.76
CA THR A 594 5.93 54.74 -36.53
C THR A 594 4.79 55.02 -35.56
N ALA A 595 5.14 55.21 -34.28
CA ALA A 595 4.15 55.62 -33.27
C ALA A 595 3.50 56.98 -33.58
N ALA A 596 4.17 57.90 -34.31
CA ALA A 596 3.63 59.17 -34.75
C ALA A 596 2.58 58.99 -35.80
N GLN A 597 2.82 58.19 -36.84
CA GLN A 597 1.83 57.87 -37.88
C GLN A 597 0.56 57.23 -37.32
N PHE A 598 0.68 56.31 -36.39
CA PHE A 598 -0.43 55.71 -35.69
C PHE A 598 -1.23 56.70 -34.84
N ARG A 599 -0.50 57.53 -34.05
CA ARG A 599 -1.11 58.60 -33.25
C ARG A 599 -1.97 59.55 -34.12
N ASP A 600 -1.42 59.99 -35.21
CA ASP A 600 -2.07 61.01 -36.06
C ASP A 600 -3.34 60.44 -36.72
N ARG A 601 -3.35 59.18 -37.10
CA ARG A 601 -4.56 58.50 -37.63
C ARG A 601 -5.64 58.28 -36.59
N LEU A 602 -5.27 58.06 -35.32
CA LEU A 602 -6.22 57.98 -34.21
C LEU A 602 -6.63 59.36 -33.69
N ALA A 603 -6.01 60.44 -34.13
CA ALA A 603 -6.15 61.77 -33.58
C ALA A 603 -5.97 61.80 -32.05
N ASN A 604 -5.02 61.00 -31.52
CA ASN A 604 -4.87 60.72 -30.08
C ASN A 604 -3.62 61.41 -29.48
N GLY A 605 -3.53 61.45 -28.14
CA GLY A 605 -2.33 61.97 -27.44
C GLY A 605 -1.18 60.97 -27.50
N ARG A 606 0.05 61.46 -27.54
CA ARG A 606 1.30 60.63 -27.65
C ARG A 606 1.35 59.51 -26.61
N LYS A 607 0.99 59.83 -25.35
CA LYS A 607 1.05 58.84 -24.23
C LYS A 607 0.08 57.68 -24.45
N VAL A 608 -1.14 57.98 -24.87
CA VAL A 608 -2.17 56.95 -25.11
C VAL A 608 -1.84 56.10 -26.33
N ALA A 609 -1.37 56.70 -27.42
CA ALA A 609 -0.93 55.99 -28.61
C ALA A 609 0.23 54.99 -28.28
N ILE A 610 1.18 55.37 -27.44
CA ILE A 610 2.26 54.49 -26.99
C ILE A 610 1.67 53.35 -26.15
N GLN A 611 0.77 53.59 -25.20
CA GLN A 611 0.15 52.56 -24.38
C GLN A 611 -0.62 51.54 -25.24
N ILE A 612 -1.33 52.00 -26.26
CA ILE A 612 -2.05 51.13 -27.23
C ILE A 612 -1.05 50.27 -27.99
N LEU A 613 0.05 50.84 -28.47
CA LEU A 613 1.06 50.08 -29.21
C LEU A 613 1.79 49.08 -28.34
N GLU A 614 2.12 49.43 -27.06
CA GLU A 614 2.68 48.52 -26.08
C GLU A 614 1.74 47.35 -25.74
N PHE A 615 0.43 47.58 -25.74
CA PHE A 615 -0.58 46.53 -25.63
C PHE A 615 -0.50 45.55 -26.79
N PHE A 616 -0.46 46.04 -28.04
CA PHE A 616 -0.33 45.18 -29.22
C PHE A 616 1.04 44.49 -29.33
N ASP A 617 2.13 45.16 -28.88
CA ASP A 617 3.46 44.57 -28.76
C ASP A 617 3.43 43.36 -27.79
N ARG A 618 2.80 43.52 -26.61
CA ARG A 618 2.63 42.42 -25.62
C ARG A 618 1.84 41.22 -26.14
N HIS A 619 0.88 41.46 -27.02
CA HIS A 619 0.07 40.42 -27.66
C HIS A 619 0.70 39.88 -28.94
N ALA A 620 1.90 40.33 -29.29
CA ALA A 620 2.63 39.97 -30.50
C ALA A 620 1.85 40.25 -31.80
N VAL A 621 0.93 41.20 -31.79
CA VAL A 621 0.24 41.72 -32.98
C VAL A 621 1.16 42.66 -33.74
N THR A 622 1.98 43.41 -33.00
CA THR A 622 3.06 44.23 -33.54
C THR A 622 4.41 43.79 -32.99
N LEU A 623 5.46 43.95 -33.81
CA LEU A 623 6.85 43.68 -33.47
C LEU A 623 7.64 44.96 -33.56
N ARG A 624 8.14 45.45 -32.42
CA ARG A 624 8.91 46.70 -32.31
C ARG A 624 10.36 46.48 -32.77
N GLN A 625 10.84 47.32 -33.68
CA GLN A 625 12.21 47.38 -34.14
C GLN A 625 12.67 48.86 -34.11
N GLY A 626 13.29 49.30 -33.02
CA GLY A 626 13.63 50.73 -32.78
C GLY A 626 12.37 51.57 -32.70
N ASP A 627 12.25 52.59 -33.61
CA ASP A 627 11.08 53.46 -33.71
C ASP A 627 9.99 52.91 -34.63
N LEU A 628 10.25 51.87 -35.35
CA LEU A 628 9.31 51.21 -36.28
C LEU A 628 8.63 50.02 -35.62
N ARG A 629 7.39 49.73 -36.10
CA ARG A 629 6.64 48.53 -35.75
C ARG A 629 6.17 47.83 -37.01
N ARG A 630 6.39 46.53 -37.04
CA ARG A 630 5.90 45.62 -38.10
C ARG A 630 4.67 44.86 -37.65
N ILE A 631 3.78 44.58 -38.56
CA ILE A 631 2.57 43.78 -38.31
C ILE A 631 2.90 42.27 -38.35
N ASN A 632 2.48 41.57 -37.32
CA ASN A 632 2.50 40.11 -37.33
C ASN A 632 1.19 39.59 -37.93
N LYS A 633 1.24 39.22 -39.21
CA LYS A 633 0.03 38.77 -39.97
C LYS A 633 -0.65 37.53 -39.38
N HIS A 634 0.07 36.73 -38.60
CA HIS A 634 -0.48 35.51 -37.97
C HIS A 634 -1.22 35.77 -36.64
N ARG A 635 -1.35 37.04 -36.23
CA ARG A 635 -1.96 37.42 -34.96
C ARG A 635 -3.03 38.51 -35.09
N LEU A 636 -3.48 38.78 -36.32
CA LEU A 636 -4.49 39.82 -36.59
C LEU A 636 -5.89 39.45 -36.13
N ASP A 637 -6.18 38.19 -35.97
CA ASP A 637 -7.45 37.58 -35.58
C ASP A 637 -7.64 37.46 -34.06
N LEU A 638 -6.68 37.95 -33.25
CA LEU A 638 -6.79 37.87 -31.80
C LEU A 638 -7.88 38.77 -31.19
N PHE A 639 -8.29 39.81 -31.87
CA PHE A 639 -9.23 40.80 -31.35
C PHE A 639 -10.53 40.94 -32.16
#